data_d9662539bab60fccbbe8cbe673d8252f
#
_entry.id   d9662539bab60fccbbe8cbe673d8252f
#
_cell.length_a   1.000
_cell.length_b   1.000
_cell.length_c   1.000
_cell.angle_alpha   90.00
_cell.angle_beta   90.00
_cell.angle_gamma   90.00
#
_symmetry.space_group_name_H-M   'P 1'
#
loop_
_entity.id
_entity.type
_entity.pdbx_description
1 polymer ?
#
loop_
_entity_poly.entity_id
_entity_poly.type
_entity_poly.pdbx_seq_one_letter_code
_entity_poly.pdbx_strand_id
1 'polypeptide(L)'
;MIIRRAWFGHWIYPLLFCFSLLISLAAYLTLDTLQTAVDRYIVDNQKAMVGGDVIVSSRTEFPVELQQWLQQQDADDVVYDRQFNAMAYANEASLLVRIKGVDLSYPLYGALELASNQPLSDSLNAGQVLVERQVLTGLGLSIGDTLTLGDATFTVADEIIAEPDRPLTAFGFGARIMMLNSDLAATGLLGQRSRVNHRLEIKVPDAEVADTVAELSALSQDDALRISTVDESQTSISALSANFLKFLKLLVVAVIVLSGVGLMSVVKAFVNRQQQSNAIRRAIGEPVGQLQRSYHQLFFMMTVLAVMLAWGISYLTLWLGYDAFSAIIPAEVNLQISGLSLLKVLLIALGLTWLMTHSTIQALAAVKPVAVLHQHVPTKPAWHHTKYGLLFSVIGLYGLLSMEWASWWLGLQLTLGLLLLIGLFMLFSRLVLTALRWLINRGWVSNWLLKLSLQNIFRKGNQSMLFFTTMSMAVMVMWSISALNHTIEEQLINTYPEDSPNMFMLDVQSDQHEALNAMVPGPVTYYPVIRARIATVNGVDAETLKDQLGNYDNVTRVFNLSYGDSLLDTEFLQQSIAAEQLFDATGLTGTAPSPVPISILDTIGGYLEISLHDEIVFDIQGVPIHTYVSSIRSRFQRGPSPFFYFMFQPEVMADAPQIQFATAQVDGELIPQLQTDVAKKFPGITTLDGASIAKQLKGFVDQLTQLVQIFTGLSVLAGVMILITSLVSTSQDRLQESAYFRLMGMLTKDLYAINVIELMLLGLLAFVAGSSLGYAVAYSITTFWFNLTFVAPWDISLYSLLALMATLLVVSLVYGRFVIKSNVMKLVRAMV
;
A
#
# COMPACT_ATOMS: atom_id res chain seq x y z
N MET A 1 -20.77 8.15 42.81
CA MET A 1 -20.60 9.62 42.80
C MET A 1 -19.17 10.04 43.21
N ILE A 2 -18.58 9.51 44.27
CA ILE A 2 -17.24 9.89 44.76
C ILE A 2 -16.14 9.61 43.75
N ILE A 3 -16.12 8.42 43.10
CA ILE A 3 -15.11 8.08 42.07
C ILE A 3 -15.18 9.03 40.86
N ARG A 4 -16.42 9.38 40.45
CA ARG A 4 -16.59 10.35 39.35
C ARG A 4 -16.05 11.73 39.73
N ARG A 5 -16.33 12.22 40.97
CA ARG A 5 -15.74 13.48 41.46
C ARG A 5 -14.23 13.45 41.54
N ALA A 6 -13.62 12.34 42.00
CA ALA A 6 -12.18 12.19 42.04
C ALA A 6 -11.55 12.12 40.63
N TRP A 7 -12.24 11.49 39.67
CA TRP A 7 -11.81 11.41 38.28
C TRP A 7 -11.78 12.79 37.59
N PHE A 8 -12.91 13.49 37.64
CA PHE A 8 -13.00 14.82 37.04
C PHE A 8 -12.28 15.92 37.86
N GLY A 9 -12.11 15.74 39.16
CA GLY A 9 -11.27 16.61 39.97
C GLY A 9 -9.78 16.63 39.60
N HIS A 10 -9.35 15.61 38.89
CA HIS A 10 -8.01 15.51 38.32
C HIS A 10 -8.09 15.39 36.79
N TRP A 11 -8.44 16.46 36.12
CA TRP A 11 -8.75 16.57 34.70
C TRP A 11 -7.74 15.90 33.76
N ILE A 12 -6.50 15.72 34.19
CA ILE A 12 -5.42 15.06 33.44
C ILE A 12 -5.79 13.58 33.11
N TYR A 13 -6.39 12.82 34.02
CA TYR A 13 -6.71 11.40 33.79
C TYR A 13 -7.83 11.19 32.76
N PRO A 14 -8.98 11.92 32.85
CA PRO A 14 -10.00 11.88 31.80
C PRO A 14 -9.44 12.26 30.44
N LEU A 15 -8.63 13.29 30.38
CA LEU A 15 -8.03 13.77 29.16
C LEU A 15 -7.10 12.71 28.53
N LEU A 16 -6.16 12.17 29.29
CA LEU A 16 -5.24 11.14 28.79
C LEU A 16 -5.99 9.84 28.40
N PHE A 17 -7.04 9.48 29.16
CA PHE A 17 -7.88 8.33 28.81
C PHE A 17 -8.58 8.53 27.45
N CYS A 18 -9.24 9.66 27.28
CA CYS A 18 -9.90 9.97 26.02
C CYS A 18 -8.90 10.06 24.86
N PHE A 19 -7.77 10.75 25.03
CA PHE A 19 -6.78 10.89 23.98
C PHE A 19 -6.11 9.55 23.59
N SER A 20 -5.84 8.65 24.54
CA SER A 20 -5.28 7.34 24.19
C SER A 20 -6.21 6.50 23.31
N LEU A 21 -7.51 6.65 23.42
CA LEU A 21 -8.48 5.96 22.56
C LEU A 21 -8.81 6.76 21.30
N LEU A 22 -8.93 8.08 21.44
CA LEU A 22 -9.42 8.98 20.41
C LEU A 22 -8.68 8.83 19.08
N ILE A 23 -7.34 8.92 19.13
CA ILE A 23 -6.49 8.93 17.93
C ILE A 23 -6.58 7.58 17.20
N SER A 24 -6.47 6.48 17.93
CA SER A 24 -6.53 5.15 17.33
C SER A 24 -7.90 4.79 16.78
N LEU A 25 -8.97 5.18 17.49
CA LEU A 25 -10.33 4.93 17.04
C LEU A 25 -10.71 5.84 15.87
N ALA A 26 -10.23 7.08 15.84
CA ALA A 26 -10.43 7.99 14.71
C ALA A 26 -9.71 7.46 13.45
N ALA A 27 -8.45 7.02 13.58
CA ALA A 27 -7.72 6.41 12.49
C ALA A 27 -8.41 5.15 11.95
N TYR A 28 -8.88 4.29 12.86
CA TYR A 28 -9.61 3.08 12.47
C TYR A 28 -10.93 3.42 11.76
N LEU A 29 -11.72 4.35 12.31
CA LEU A 29 -13.01 4.73 11.74
C LEU A 29 -12.85 5.38 10.35
N THR A 30 -11.84 6.22 10.18
CA THR A 30 -11.50 6.82 8.89
C THR A 30 -11.18 5.73 7.86
N LEU A 31 -10.32 4.77 8.23
CA LEU A 31 -9.92 3.69 7.32
C LEU A 31 -11.06 2.71 7.02
N ASP A 32 -11.86 2.31 8.04
CA ASP A 32 -13.01 1.42 7.85
C ASP A 32 -14.07 2.08 6.94
N THR A 33 -14.25 3.41 7.07
CA THR A 33 -15.14 4.18 6.19
C THR A 33 -14.63 4.18 4.76
N LEU A 34 -13.33 4.46 4.53
CA LEU A 34 -12.71 4.42 3.21
C LEU A 34 -12.84 3.03 2.57
N GLN A 35 -12.47 1.99 3.30
CA GLN A 35 -12.57 0.62 2.80
C GLN A 35 -14.00 0.24 2.47
N THR A 36 -14.95 0.50 3.38
CA THR A 36 -16.36 0.17 3.16
C THR A 36 -16.95 0.93 1.96
N ALA A 37 -16.53 2.18 1.76
CA ALA A 37 -16.95 2.99 0.63
C ALA A 37 -16.40 2.43 -0.70
N VAL A 38 -15.12 2.04 -0.73
CA VAL A 38 -14.50 1.41 -1.91
C VAL A 38 -15.12 0.04 -2.21
N ASP A 39 -15.25 -0.81 -1.19
CA ASP A 39 -15.84 -2.16 -1.36
C ASP A 39 -17.28 -2.05 -1.88
N ARG A 40 -18.07 -1.13 -1.33
CA ARG A 40 -19.44 -0.89 -1.80
C ARG A 40 -19.47 -0.38 -3.24
N TYR A 41 -18.62 0.60 -3.57
CA TYR A 41 -18.55 1.12 -4.93
C TYR A 41 -18.21 0.03 -5.93
N ILE A 42 -17.23 -0.84 -5.60
CA ILE A 42 -16.86 -1.96 -6.45
C ILE A 42 -18.04 -2.93 -6.61
N VAL A 43 -18.73 -3.30 -5.53
CA VAL A 43 -19.87 -4.23 -5.58
C VAL A 43 -21.06 -3.64 -6.34
N ASP A 44 -21.39 -2.39 -6.07
CA ASP A 44 -22.54 -1.71 -6.69
C ASP A 44 -22.33 -1.45 -8.20
N ASN A 45 -21.08 -1.24 -8.62
CA ASN A 45 -20.72 -0.91 -9.99
C ASN A 45 -19.94 -2.02 -10.72
N GLN A 46 -19.85 -3.21 -10.16
CA GLN A 46 -19.00 -4.29 -10.71
C GLN A 46 -19.31 -4.61 -12.19
N LYS A 47 -20.58 -4.76 -12.56
CA LYS A 47 -20.99 -5.05 -13.94
C LYS A 47 -20.69 -3.87 -14.86
N ALA A 48 -20.88 -2.64 -14.38
CA ALA A 48 -20.57 -1.43 -15.13
C ALA A 48 -19.05 -1.26 -15.34
N MET A 49 -18.24 -1.51 -14.30
CA MET A 49 -16.76 -1.41 -14.38
C MET A 49 -16.14 -2.46 -15.30
N VAL A 50 -16.78 -3.58 -15.43
CA VAL A 50 -16.34 -4.71 -16.28
C VAL A 50 -16.90 -4.54 -17.70
N GLY A 51 -18.08 -3.90 -17.85
CA GLY A 51 -18.78 -3.60 -19.08
C GLY A 51 -19.83 -4.62 -19.50
N GLY A 52 -19.76 -5.85 -18.97
CA GLY A 52 -20.68 -6.95 -19.30
C GLY A 52 -20.65 -8.06 -18.26
N ASP A 53 -21.57 -9.04 -18.35
CA ASP A 53 -21.53 -10.26 -17.51
C ASP A 53 -20.46 -11.23 -18.00
N VAL A 54 -20.29 -11.33 -19.32
CA VAL A 54 -19.24 -12.09 -19.99
C VAL A 54 -18.53 -11.17 -20.97
N ILE A 55 -17.19 -11.19 -20.97
CA ILE A 55 -16.37 -10.42 -21.87
C ILE A 55 -15.48 -11.35 -22.67
N VAL A 56 -15.53 -11.18 -23.99
CA VAL A 56 -14.61 -11.83 -24.91
C VAL A 56 -13.68 -10.79 -25.48
N SER A 57 -12.38 -10.97 -25.32
CA SER A 57 -11.36 -10.07 -25.86
C SER A 57 -10.37 -10.80 -26.76
N SER A 58 -9.98 -10.16 -27.83
CA SER A 58 -8.98 -10.65 -28.78
C SER A 58 -8.09 -9.53 -29.29
N ARG A 59 -6.86 -9.84 -29.67
CA ARG A 59 -5.96 -8.94 -30.39
C ARG A 59 -5.99 -9.10 -31.90
N THR A 60 -6.76 -10.07 -32.38
CA THR A 60 -7.06 -10.32 -33.78
C THR A 60 -8.57 -10.21 -34.00
N GLU A 61 -9.01 -10.10 -35.24
CA GLU A 61 -10.43 -10.14 -35.55
C GLU A 61 -11.05 -11.44 -35.05
N PHE A 62 -12.30 -11.36 -34.59
CA PHE A 62 -13.01 -12.51 -34.09
C PHE A 62 -13.21 -13.58 -35.16
N PRO A 63 -13.12 -14.88 -34.80
CA PRO A 63 -13.38 -15.98 -35.71
C PRO A 63 -14.79 -15.89 -36.35
N VAL A 64 -14.93 -16.45 -37.54
CA VAL A 64 -16.20 -16.45 -38.31
C VAL A 64 -17.34 -17.09 -37.49
N GLU A 65 -17.03 -18.09 -36.75
CA GLU A 65 -17.98 -18.83 -35.88
C GLU A 65 -18.54 -17.90 -34.78
N LEU A 66 -17.70 -17.10 -34.14
CA LEU A 66 -18.12 -16.13 -33.15
C LEU A 66 -18.91 -14.97 -33.78
N GLN A 67 -18.53 -14.51 -34.98
CA GLN A 67 -19.30 -13.51 -35.70
C GLN A 67 -20.70 -14.00 -36.09
N GLN A 68 -20.86 -15.29 -36.45
CA GLN A 68 -22.15 -15.90 -36.71
C GLN A 68 -23.01 -16.04 -35.44
N TRP A 69 -22.36 -16.38 -34.32
CA TRP A 69 -23.02 -16.43 -33.01
C TRP A 69 -23.56 -15.05 -32.62
N LEU A 70 -22.76 -13.97 -32.84
CA LEU A 70 -23.15 -12.59 -32.60
C LEU A 70 -24.38 -12.16 -33.38
N GLN A 71 -24.54 -12.61 -34.63
CA GLN A 71 -25.70 -12.25 -35.44
C GLN A 71 -27.03 -12.89 -34.95
N GLN A 72 -26.94 -13.83 -34.02
CA GLN A 72 -28.10 -14.50 -33.43
C GLN A 72 -28.52 -13.90 -32.09
N GLN A 73 -27.70 -13.01 -31.53
CA GLN A 73 -27.97 -12.32 -30.26
C GLN A 73 -28.80 -11.05 -30.48
N ASP A 74 -29.52 -10.62 -29.45
CA ASP A 74 -30.20 -9.35 -29.45
C ASP A 74 -29.17 -8.19 -29.43
N ALA A 75 -29.34 -7.21 -30.29
CA ALA A 75 -28.42 -6.08 -30.39
C ALA A 75 -28.35 -5.21 -29.12
N ASP A 76 -29.33 -5.30 -28.24
CA ASP A 76 -29.40 -4.57 -26.98
C ASP A 76 -28.65 -5.29 -25.83
N ASP A 77 -28.31 -6.57 -26.02
CA ASP A 77 -27.63 -7.38 -25.02
C ASP A 77 -26.12 -7.59 -25.33
N VAL A 78 -25.65 -7.01 -26.42
CA VAL A 78 -24.27 -7.16 -26.88
C VAL A 78 -23.70 -5.83 -27.35
N VAL A 79 -22.50 -5.49 -26.89
CA VAL A 79 -21.71 -4.35 -27.38
C VAL A 79 -20.37 -4.83 -27.90
N TYR A 80 -20.00 -4.39 -29.08
CA TYR A 80 -18.69 -4.61 -29.65
C TYR A 80 -17.89 -3.33 -29.62
N ASP A 81 -16.77 -3.33 -28.92
CA ASP A 81 -15.84 -2.22 -28.90
C ASP A 81 -14.46 -2.59 -29.48
N ARG A 82 -13.78 -1.60 -30.06
CA ARG A 82 -12.42 -1.71 -30.57
C ARG A 82 -11.55 -0.64 -29.92
N GLN A 83 -10.50 -1.04 -29.25
CA GLN A 83 -9.61 -0.12 -28.53
C GLN A 83 -8.18 -0.21 -29.03
N PHE A 84 -7.57 0.93 -29.31
CA PHE A 84 -6.16 1.05 -29.66
C PHE A 84 -5.62 2.45 -29.35
N ASN A 85 -4.30 2.55 -29.30
CA ASN A 85 -3.63 3.83 -29.09
C ASN A 85 -3.24 4.43 -30.44
N ALA A 86 -3.41 5.75 -30.59
CA ALA A 86 -3.00 6.49 -31.76
C ALA A 86 -2.61 7.93 -31.37
N MET A 87 -2.03 8.65 -32.34
CA MET A 87 -1.77 10.08 -32.17
C MET A 87 -2.94 10.91 -32.74
N ALA A 88 -3.42 11.83 -31.93
CA ALA A 88 -4.38 12.85 -32.36
C ALA A 88 -3.67 14.17 -32.61
N TYR A 89 -4.10 14.92 -33.59
CA TYR A 89 -3.51 16.20 -33.99
C TYR A 89 -4.54 17.31 -34.05
N ALA A 90 -4.16 18.48 -33.56
CA ALA A 90 -4.85 19.73 -33.78
C ALA A 90 -3.94 20.92 -33.42
N ASN A 91 -4.14 22.07 -34.00
CA ASN A 91 -3.47 23.33 -33.64
C ASN A 91 -1.93 23.20 -33.52
N GLU A 92 -1.29 22.47 -34.42
CA GLU A 92 0.15 22.17 -34.42
C GLU A 92 0.62 21.34 -33.21
N ALA A 93 -0.27 20.86 -32.36
CA ALA A 93 0.03 19.95 -31.24
C ALA A 93 -0.40 18.52 -31.58
N SER A 94 0.28 17.57 -30.99
CA SER A 94 -0.10 16.15 -30.99
C SER A 94 -0.20 15.58 -29.59
N LEU A 95 -1.11 14.64 -29.42
CA LEU A 95 -1.35 13.96 -28.15
C LEU A 95 -1.57 12.47 -28.39
N LEU A 96 -0.91 11.64 -27.59
CA LEU A 96 -1.22 10.22 -27.56
C LEU A 96 -2.59 10.02 -26.93
N VAL A 97 -3.48 9.38 -27.68
CA VAL A 97 -4.87 9.12 -27.26
C VAL A 97 -5.18 7.64 -27.34
N ARG A 98 -6.11 7.24 -26.54
CA ARG A 98 -6.71 5.91 -26.61
C ARG A 98 -8.06 6.00 -27.28
N ILE A 99 -8.12 5.52 -28.49
CA ILE A 99 -9.36 5.49 -29.27
C ILE A 99 -10.19 4.30 -28.81
N LYS A 100 -11.48 4.53 -28.56
CA LYS A 100 -12.50 3.52 -28.34
C LYS A 100 -13.61 3.68 -29.38
N GLY A 101 -13.66 2.76 -30.32
CA GLY A 101 -14.77 2.64 -31.25
C GLY A 101 -15.92 1.88 -30.60
N VAL A 102 -17.10 2.43 -30.58
CA VAL A 102 -18.29 1.87 -29.93
C VAL A 102 -19.48 1.84 -30.87
N ASP A 103 -20.43 0.97 -30.57
CA ASP A 103 -21.76 0.97 -31.18
C ASP A 103 -22.72 1.81 -30.32
N LEU A 104 -23.87 2.22 -30.87
CA LEU A 104 -24.83 3.07 -30.17
C LEU A 104 -25.51 2.39 -28.97
N SER A 105 -25.44 1.08 -28.87
CA SER A 105 -25.90 0.29 -27.72
C SER A 105 -24.97 0.39 -26.48
N TYR A 106 -23.79 0.99 -26.62
CA TYR A 106 -22.88 1.23 -25.50
C TYR A 106 -23.40 2.33 -24.57
N PRO A 107 -23.27 2.21 -23.23
CA PRO A 107 -22.77 1.06 -22.48
C PRO A 107 -23.90 0.08 -22.11
N LEU A 108 -23.57 -1.23 -21.92
CA LEU A 108 -24.57 -2.22 -21.47
C LEU A 108 -24.96 -2.03 -20.00
N TYR A 109 -24.02 -1.59 -19.18
CA TYR A 109 -24.19 -1.32 -17.75
C TYR A 109 -23.62 0.05 -17.38
N GLY A 110 -24.30 0.72 -16.45
CA GLY A 110 -23.90 2.08 -16.04
C GLY A 110 -24.39 3.15 -17.01
N ALA A 111 -23.77 4.31 -16.97
CA ALA A 111 -24.08 5.42 -17.85
C ALA A 111 -22.78 6.14 -18.28
N LEU A 112 -22.71 6.54 -19.53
CA LEU A 112 -21.67 7.46 -20.00
C LEU A 112 -22.09 8.88 -19.63
N GLU A 113 -21.31 9.56 -18.81
CA GLU A 113 -21.58 10.94 -18.41
C GLU A 113 -20.86 11.92 -19.35
N LEU A 114 -21.63 12.74 -20.02
CA LEU A 114 -21.16 13.80 -20.92
C LEU A 114 -21.42 15.17 -20.31
N ALA A 115 -20.62 16.16 -20.70
CA ALA A 115 -20.79 17.52 -20.20
C ALA A 115 -22.16 18.12 -20.56
N SER A 116 -22.78 17.72 -21.70
CA SER A 116 -24.12 18.08 -22.08
C SER A 116 -25.24 17.37 -21.33
N ASN A 117 -24.93 16.30 -20.56
CA ASN A 117 -25.92 15.39 -19.94
C ASN A 117 -26.89 14.73 -20.95
N GLN A 118 -26.49 14.60 -22.20
CA GLN A 118 -27.28 13.92 -23.22
C GLN A 118 -26.87 12.44 -23.37
N PRO A 119 -27.74 11.54 -23.82
CA PRO A 119 -27.38 10.15 -24.10
C PRO A 119 -26.43 10.06 -25.31
N LEU A 120 -25.64 8.96 -25.37
CA LEU A 120 -24.70 8.71 -26.45
C LEU A 120 -25.33 8.84 -27.85
N SER A 121 -26.55 8.29 -28.02
CA SER A 121 -27.28 8.31 -29.29
C SER A 121 -27.54 9.69 -29.84
N ASP A 122 -27.67 10.71 -28.98
CA ASP A 122 -27.97 12.08 -29.36
C ASP A 122 -26.70 12.93 -29.49
N SER A 123 -25.60 12.50 -28.87
CA SER A 123 -24.35 13.25 -28.77
C SER A 123 -23.27 12.77 -29.74
N LEU A 124 -23.36 11.56 -30.29
CA LEU A 124 -22.35 11.00 -31.17
C LEU A 124 -22.94 10.60 -32.53
N ASN A 125 -22.54 11.31 -33.56
CA ASN A 125 -22.93 11.02 -34.94
C ASN A 125 -21.68 10.71 -35.80
N ALA A 126 -21.91 10.20 -37.01
CA ALA A 126 -20.83 9.92 -37.96
C ALA A 126 -19.97 11.17 -38.21
N GLY A 127 -18.65 11.02 -38.22
CA GLY A 127 -17.68 12.09 -38.32
C GLY A 127 -17.46 12.93 -37.06
N GLN A 128 -18.04 12.53 -35.96
CA GLN A 128 -17.89 13.18 -34.64
C GLN A 128 -17.14 12.30 -33.65
N VAL A 129 -16.55 12.96 -32.65
CA VAL A 129 -15.86 12.28 -31.53
C VAL A 129 -16.24 12.91 -30.20
N LEU A 130 -16.27 12.09 -29.15
CA LEU A 130 -16.33 12.52 -27.76
C LEU A 130 -14.93 12.42 -27.17
N VAL A 131 -14.53 13.43 -26.43
CA VAL A 131 -13.13 13.51 -25.94
C VAL A 131 -13.07 13.79 -24.43
N GLU A 132 -12.07 13.26 -23.76
CA GLU A 132 -11.75 13.66 -22.39
C GLU A 132 -11.20 15.09 -22.30
N ARG A 133 -11.37 15.74 -21.15
CA ARG A 133 -10.81 17.07 -20.87
C ARG A 133 -9.32 17.18 -21.18
N GLN A 134 -8.56 16.13 -20.98
CA GLN A 134 -7.13 16.09 -21.28
C GLN A 134 -6.84 16.29 -22.79
N VAL A 135 -7.71 15.80 -23.66
CA VAL A 135 -7.58 16.02 -25.12
C VAL A 135 -7.83 17.49 -25.44
N LEU A 136 -8.88 18.07 -24.87
CA LEU A 136 -9.21 19.51 -25.07
C LEU A 136 -8.05 20.40 -24.61
N THR A 137 -7.56 20.17 -23.42
CA THR A 137 -6.46 20.98 -22.87
C THR A 137 -5.12 20.71 -23.56
N GLY A 138 -4.82 19.47 -23.91
CA GLY A 138 -3.54 19.06 -24.52
C GLY A 138 -3.39 19.52 -25.98
N LEU A 139 -4.50 19.58 -26.72
CA LEU A 139 -4.52 20.04 -28.11
C LEU A 139 -5.05 21.50 -28.29
N GLY A 140 -5.43 22.17 -27.19
CA GLY A 140 -5.99 23.52 -27.22
C GLY A 140 -7.30 23.61 -27.96
N LEU A 141 -8.19 22.61 -27.80
CA LEU A 141 -9.47 22.49 -28.49
C LEU A 141 -10.65 22.87 -27.58
N SER A 142 -11.73 23.27 -28.25
CA SER A 142 -13.05 23.49 -27.65
C SER A 142 -14.08 22.58 -28.32
N ILE A 143 -15.22 22.37 -27.68
CA ILE A 143 -16.34 21.64 -28.28
C ILE A 143 -16.75 22.35 -29.57
N GLY A 144 -16.88 21.61 -30.68
CA GLY A 144 -17.12 22.09 -32.01
C GLY A 144 -15.89 22.26 -32.92
N ASP A 145 -14.68 22.23 -32.33
CA ASP A 145 -13.42 22.25 -33.10
C ASP A 145 -13.15 20.89 -33.78
N THR A 146 -12.17 20.85 -34.67
CA THR A 146 -11.81 19.65 -35.40
C THR A 146 -10.45 19.11 -34.94
N LEU A 147 -10.31 17.79 -34.89
CA LEU A 147 -9.06 17.07 -34.69
C LEU A 147 -8.86 16.01 -35.77
N THR A 148 -7.61 15.67 -36.05
CA THR A 148 -7.21 14.66 -37.03
C THR A 148 -6.75 13.39 -36.34
N LEU A 149 -7.29 12.25 -36.81
CA LEU A 149 -6.92 10.90 -36.37
C LEU A 149 -6.54 10.09 -37.59
N GLY A 150 -5.26 9.74 -37.75
CA GLY A 150 -4.76 9.11 -38.97
C GLY A 150 -5.03 9.97 -40.22
N ASP A 151 -5.77 9.40 -41.17
CA ASP A 151 -6.07 10.05 -42.43
C ASP A 151 -7.37 10.90 -42.43
N ALA A 152 -8.15 10.89 -41.34
CA ALA A 152 -9.45 11.53 -41.27
C ALA A 152 -9.52 12.62 -40.17
N THR A 153 -10.40 13.61 -40.42
CA THR A 153 -10.67 14.72 -39.50
C THR A 153 -12.07 14.57 -38.93
N PHE A 154 -12.17 14.73 -37.60
CA PHE A 154 -13.39 14.56 -36.83
C PHE A 154 -13.72 15.84 -36.06
N THR A 155 -15.01 16.11 -35.85
CA THR A 155 -15.47 17.23 -35.05
C THR A 155 -15.66 16.78 -33.59
N VAL A 156 -15.18 17.53 -32.62
CA VAL A 156 -15.41 17.30 -31.19
C VAL A 156 -16.86 17.64 -30.85
N ALA A 157 -17.67 16.63 -30.56
CA ALA A 157 -19.08 16.80 -30.24
C ALA A 157 -19.33 17.15 -28.77
N ASP A 158 -18.65 16.49 -27.84
CA ASP A 158 -18.84 16.71 -26.43
C ASP A 158 -17.61 16.25 -25.58
N GLU A 159 -17.62 16.60 -24.28
CA GLU A 159 -16.60 16.19 -23.30
C GLU A 159 -17.10 14.98 -22.52
N ILE A 160 -16.28 13.94 -22.43
CA ILE A 160 -16.49 12.78 -21.54
C ILE A 160 -16.12 13.16 -20.12
N ILE A 161 -17.09 13.13 -19.21
CA ILE A 161 -16.89 13.36 -17.77
C ILE A 161 -16.56 12.05 -17.07
N ALA A 162 -17.37 10.98 -17.27
CA ALA A 162 -17.16 9.67 -16.71
C ALA A 162 -17.54 8.56 -17.69
N GLU A 163 -16.75 7.49 -17.71
CA GLU A 163 -16.93 6.28 -18.50
C GLU A 163 -17.12 5.09 -17.55
N PRO A 164 -18.21 4.29 -17.66
CA PRO A 164 -18.52 3.27 -16.66
C PRO A 164 -17.50 2.12 -16.60
N ASP A 165 -17.00 1.67 -17.73
CA ASP A 165 -16.05 0.54 -17.86
C ASP A 165 -14.57 0.98 -17.89
N ARG A 166 -14.30 2.17 -17.35
CA ARG A 166 -12.92 2.63 -17.19
C ARG A 166 -12.23 1.90 -16.03
N PRO A 167 -11.10 1.22 -16.26
CA PRO A 167 -10.35 0.60 -15.17
C PRO A 167 -9.97 1.65 -14.11
N LEU A 168 -10.19 1.33 -12.82
CA LEU A 168 -9.78 2.17 -11.68
C LEU A 168 -8.26 2.36 -11.58
N THR A 169 -7.47 1.59 -12.35
CA THR A 169 -6.04 1.76 -12.44
C THR A 169 -5.71 3.02 -13.22
N ALA A 170 -5.14 3.99 -12.53
CA ALA A 170 -4.74 5.30 -13.07
C ALA A 170 -3.73 5.28 -14.24
N PHE A 171 -3.35 4.12 -14.74
CA PHE A 171 -2.31 3.90 -15.75
C PHE A 171 -2.86 3.49 -17.13
N GLY A 172 -3.99 4.06 -17.54
CA GLY A 172 -4.38 4.02 -18.93
C GLY A 172 -3.53 5.03 -19.72
N PHE A 173 -2.55 4.55 -20.49
CA PHE A 173 -1.76 5.42 -21.34
C PHE A 173 -2.66 6.05 -22.42
N GLY A 174 -2.70 7.39 -22.48
CA GLY A 174 -3.44 8.18 -23.45
C GLY A 174 -4.83 8.64 -22.95
N ALA A 175 -5.12 9.90 -23.27
CA ALA A 175 -6.44 10.48 -23.03
C ALA A 175 -7.48 9.82 -23.92
N ARG A 176 -8.72 9.67 -23.46
CA ARG A 176 -9.77 8.94 -24.19
C ARG A 176 -10.36 9.76 -25.33
N ILE A 177 -10.49 9.13 -26.49
CA ILE A 177 -11.37 9.56 -27.58
C ILE A 177 -12.33 8.43 -27.90
N MET A 178 -13.63 8.72 -27.92
CA MET A 178 -14.68 7.78 -28.28
C MET A 178 -15.29 8.17 -29.61
N MET A 179 -15.54 7.20 -30.49
CA MET A 179 -16.10 7.39 -31.80
C MET A 179 -16.94 6.20 -32.23
N LEU A 180 -17.71 6.32 -33.28
CA LEU A 180 -18.47 5.21 -33.82
C LEU A 180 -17.55 4.16 -34.46
N ASN A 181 -17.88 2.87 -34.30
CA ASN A 181 -17.16 1.77 -34.93
C ASN A 181 -17.13 1.89 -36.48
N SER A 182 -18.18 2.48 -37.11
CA SER A 182 -18.26 2.72 -38.54
C SER A 182 -17.17 3.68 -39.06
N ASP A 183 -16.75 4.62 -38.21
CA ASP A 183 -15.85 5.70 -38.61
C ASP A 183 -14.38 5.33 -38.47
N LEU A 184 -14.09 4.25 -37.74
CA LEU A 184 -12.72 3.77 -37.51
C LEU A 184 -11.99 3.44 -38.83
N ALA A 185 -12.69 2.90 -39.81
CA ALA A 185 -12.08 2.55 -41.09
C ALA A 185 -11.54 3.78 -41.83
N ALA A 186 -12.21 4.95 -41.70
CA ALA A 186 -11.83 6.20 -42.34
C ALA A 186 -10.48 6.74 -41.81
N THR A 187 -10.08 6.36 -40.57
CA THR A 187 -8.83 6.81 -39.98
C THR A 187 -7.58 6.22 -40.66
N GLY A 188 -7.69 5.14 -41.43
CA GLY A 188 -6.54 4.42 -42.00
C GLY A 188 -5.65 3.71 -40.97
N LEU A 189 -6.02 3.76 -39.66
CA LEU A 189 -5.23 3.22 -38.57
C LEU A 189 -5.48 1.72 -38.34
N LEU A 190 -6.52 1.15 -38.93
CA LEU A 190 -6.84 -0.27 -38.86
C LEU A 190 -6.13 -1.01 -39.99
N GLY A 191 -5.05 -1.73 -39.71
CA GLY A 191 -4.32 -2.53 -40.66
C GLY A 191 -3.83 -3.85 -40.05
N GLN A 192 -3.33 -4.78 -40.86
CA GLN A 192 -2.82 -6.09 -40.39
C GLN A 192 -1.72 -5.98 -39.31
N ARG A 193 -1.13 -4.78 -39.15
CA ARG A 193 -0.06 -4.50 -38.17
C ARG A 193 -0.51 -3.65 -37.00
N SER A 194 -1.78 -3.21 -36.96
CA SER A 194 -2.29 -2.39 -35.87
C SER A 194 -2.58 -3.24 -34.62
N ARG A 195 -2.32 -2.66 -33.43
CA ARG A 195 -2.56 -3.30 -32.13
C ARG A 195 -3.97 -2.99 -31.64
N VAL A 196 -4.96 -3.50 -32.35
CA VAL A 196 -6.37 -3.35 -31.96
C VAL A 196 -6.75 -4.41 -30.95
N ASN A 197 -7.32 -4.01 -29.84
CA ASN A 197 -7.98 -4.89 -28.89
C ASN A 197 -9.47 -4.92 -29.25
N HIS A 198 -9.94 -6.06 -29.73
CA HIS A 198 -11.34 -6.33 -30.00
C HIS A 198 -11.98 -6.82 -28.72
N ARG A 199 -13.07 -6.20 -28.31
CA ARG A 199 -13.76 -6.54 -27.08
C ARG A 199 -15.24 -6.67 -27.35
N LEU A 200 -15.81 -7.76 -26.88
CA LEU A 200 -17.21 -8.05 -26.93
C LEU A 200 -17.74 -8.12 -25.51
N GLU A 201 -18.66 -7.27 -25.20
CA GLU A 201 -19.37 -7.20 -23.93
C GLU A 201 -20.74 -7.83 -24.09
N ILE A 202 -21.08 -8.78 -23.23
CA ILE A 202 -22.31 -9.56 -23.33
C ILE A 202 -23.06 -9.47 -22.01
N LYS A 203 -24.34 -9.17 -22.12
CA LYS A 203 -25.30 -9.16 -21.01
C LYS A 203 -26.06 -10.47 -20.98
N VAL A 204 -25.96 -11.20 -19.88
CA VAL A 204 -26.57 -12.52 -19.71
C VAL A 204 -27.14 -12.64 -18.29
N PRO A 205 -28.29 -13.29 -18.08
CA PRO A 205 -28.77 -13.60 -16.73
C PRO A 205 -27.72 -14.39 -15.93
N ASP A 206 -27.57 -14.09 -14.64
CA ASP A 206 -26.54 -14.71 -13.77
C ASP A 206 -26.60 -16.26 -13.80
N ALA A 207 -27.78 -16.85 -14.03
CA ALA A 207 -27.96 -18.30 -14.11
C ALA A 207 -27.39 -18.93 -15.40
N GLU A 208 -27.20 -18.14 -16.46
CA GLU A 208 -26.79 -18.59 -17.79
C GLU A 208 -25.34 -18.28 -18.11
N VAL A 209 -24.64 -17.51 -17.22
CA VAL A 209 -23.24 -17.08 -17.42
C VAL A 209 -22.32 -18.28 -17.65
N ALA A 210 -22.44 -19.35 -16.85
CA ALA A 210 -21.61 -20.54 -16.97
C ALA A 210 -21.80 -21.27 -18.29
N ASP A 211 -23.06 -21.38 -18.76
CA ASP A 211 -23.40 -22.03 -20.01
C ASP A 211 -22.91 -21.21 -21.20
N THR A 212 -23.06 -19.89 -21.16
CA THR A 212 -22.54 -18.95 -22.17
C THR A 212 -21.01 -18.99 -22.26
N VAL A 213 -20.31 -19.03 -21.14
CA VAL A 213 -18.84 -19.19 -21.11
C VAL A 213 -18.41 -20.51 -21.73
N ALA A 214 -19.12 -21.61 -21.43
CA ALA A 214 -18.83 -22.90 -22.01
C ALA A 214 -19.07 -22.94 -23.53
N GLU A 215 -20.17 -22.32 -24.00
CA GLU A 215 -20.49 -22.19 -25.42
C GLU A 215 -19.45 -21.37 -26.17
N LEU A 216 -19.07 -20.18 -25.64
CA LEU A 216 -18.06 -19.33 -26.24
C LEU A 216 -16.67 -19.97 -26.23
N SER A 217 -16.33 -20.72 -25.19
CA SER A 217 -15.08 -21.49 -25.12
C SER A 217 -15.03 -22.61 -26.17
N ALA A 218 -16.17 -23.23 -26.49
CA ALA A 218 -16.24 -24.24 -27.53
C ALA A 218 -16.12 -23.67 -28.96
N LEU A 219 -16.46 -22.39 -29.17
CA LEU A 219 -16.25 -21.66 -30.42
C LEU A 219 -14.81 -21.19 -30.62
N SER A 220 -14.01 -21.17 -29.55
CA SER A 220 -12.60 -20.81 -29.57
C SER A 220 -11.76 -22.06 -29.88
N GLN A 221 -11.56 -22.37 -31.17
CA GLN A 221 -10.70 -23.50 -31.59
C GLN A 221 -9.19 -23.17 -31.49
N ASP A 222 -8.84 -21.88 -31.45
CA ASP A 222 -7.47 -21.38 -31.26
C ASP A 222 -7.48 -20.41 -30.07
N ASP A 223 -6.51 -20.51 -29.15
CA ASP A 223 -6.32 -19.72 -27.92
C ASP A 223 -6.25 -18.18 -28.08
N ALA A 224 -6.82 -17.67 -29.16
CA ALA A 224 -6.84 -16.25 -29.50
C ALA A 224 -7.87 -15.45 -28.69
N LEU A 225 -8.89 -16.12 -28.14
CA LEU A 225 -10.00 -15.48 -27.40
C LEU A 225 -9.76 -15.58 -25.89
N ARG A 226 -9.76 -14.46 -25.23
CA ARG A 226 -9.78 -14.39 -23.77
C ARG A 226 -11.21 -14.15 -23.33
N ILE A 227 -11.82 -15.14 -22.70
CA ILE A 227 -13.13 -15.03 -22.09
C ILE A 227 -12.91 -14.76 -20.60
N SER A 228 -13.59 -13.75 -20.06
CA SER A 228 -13.55 -13.42 -18.65
C SER A 228 -14.92 -13.04 -18.14
N THR A 229 -15.19 -13.42 -16.90
CA THR A 229 -16.42 -13.08 -16.18
C THR A 229 -16.20 -11.89 -15.25
N VAL A 230 -17.29 -11.36 -14.70
CA VAL A 230 -17.26 -10.28 -13.71
C VAL A 230 -16.38 -10.65 -12.50
N ASP A 231 -16.49 -11.90 -12.02
CA ASP A 231 -15.75 -12.35 -10.84
C ASP A 231 -14.24 -12.44 -11.08
N GLU A 232 -13.81 -12.90 -12.26
CA GLU A 232 -12.40 -12.99 -12.63
C GLU A 232 -11.77 -11.61 -12.87
N SER A 233 -12.51 -10.71 -13.48
CA SER A 233 -12.05 -9.33 -13.75
C SER A 233 -11.90 -8.51 -12.48
N GLN A 234 -12.72 -8.73 -11.46
CA GLN A 234 -12.60 -8.11 -10.15
C GLN A 234 -11.26 -8.42 -9.47
N THR A 235 -10.77 -9.65 -9.59
CA THR A 235 -9.56 -10.10 -8.90
C THR A 235 -8.32 -9.31 -9.32
N SER A 236 -8.23 -8.89 -10.56
CA SER A 236 -7.08 -8.14 -11.09
C SER A 236 -7.13 -6.63 -10.79
N ILE A 237 -8.31 -6.00 -10.84
CA ILE A 237 -8.48 -4.55 -10.65
C ILE A 237 -8.34 -4.15 -9.17
N SER A 238 -8.91 -4.96 -8.28
CA SER A 238 -8.96 -4.67 -6.85
C SER A 238 -7.67 -5.02 -6.08
N ALA A 239 -6.80 -5.87 -6.64
CA ALA A 239 -5.68 -6.46 -5.91
C ALA A 239 -4.66 -5.41 -5.37
N LEU A 240 -4.27 -4.42 -6.16
CA LEU A 240 -3.30 -3.40 -5.74
C LEU A 240 -3.89 -2.49 -4.65
N SER A 241 -5.09 -1.96 -4.89
CA SER A 241 -5.79 -1.09 -3.92
C SER A 241 -6.14 -1.86 -2.65
N ALA A 242 -6.57 -3.12 -2.77
CA ALA A 242 -6.88 -3.97 -1.64
C ALA A 242 -5.63 -4.28 -0.78
N ASN A 243 -4.49 -4.55 -1.39
CA ASN A 243 -3.24 -4.80 -0.66
C ASN A 243 -2.77 -3.55 0.07
N PHE A 244 -2.89 -2.37 -0.54
CA PHE A 244 -2.57 -1.10 0.09
C PHE A 244 -3.50 -0.80 1.29
N LEU A 245 -4.81 -0.98 1.14
CA LEU A 245 -5.79 -0.82 2.23
C LEU A 245 -5.56 -1.84 3.36
N LYS A 246 -5.24 -3.09 3.03
CA LYS A 246 -4.86 -4.12 4.02
C LYS A 246 -3.62 -3.71 4.81
N PHE A 247 -2.62 -3.13 4.14
CA PHE A 247 -1.43 -2.60 4.80
C PHE A 247 -1.77 -1.46 5.77
N LEU A 248 -2.54 -0.45 5.34
CA LEU A 248 -2.99 0.64 6.22
C LEU A 248 -3.78 0.10 7.42
N LYS A 249 -4.59 -0.92 7.22
CA LYS A 249 -5.36 -1.58 8.28
C LYS A 249 -4.46 -2.25 9.33
N LEU A 250 -3.39 -2.91 8.88
CA LEU A 250 -2.39 -3.49 9.79
C LEU A 250 -1.74 -2.42 10.68
N LEU A 251 -1.40 -1.26 10.09
CA LEU A 251 -0.84 -0.12 10.84
C LEU A 251 -1.82 0.38 11.90
N VAL A 252 -3.07 0.57 11.53
CA VAL A 252 -4.10 1.07 12.46
C VAL A 252 -4.35 0.09 13.60
N VAL A 253 -4.35 -1.23 13.33
CA VAL A 253 -4.43 -2.26 14.38
C VAL A 253 -3.24 -2.17 15.34
N ALA A 254 -2.03 -1.95 14.82
CA ALA A 254 -0.86 -1.75 15.67
C ALA A 254 -1.02 -0.50 16.58
N VAL A 255 -1.57 0.59 16.06
CA VAL A 255 -1.87 1.80 16.85
C VAL A 255 -2.97 1.54 17.91
N ILE A 256 -4.00 0.74 17.61
CA ILE A 256 -5.03 0.33 18.59
C ILE A 256 -4.41 -0.46 19.75
N VAL A 257 -3.56 -1.43 19.44
CA VAL A 257 -2.86 -2.21 20.48
C VAL A 257 -1.98 -1.31 21.35
N LEU A 258 -1.24 -0.40 20.72
CA LEU A 258 -0.41 0.59 21.39
C LEU A 258 -1.25 1.50 22.32
N SER A 259 -2.38 1.99 21.83
CA SER A 259 -3.35 2.78 22.60
C SER A 259 -3.93 2.01 23.79
N GLY A 260 -4.15 0.71 23.65
CA GLY A 260 -4.58 -0.17 24.76
C GLY A 260 -3.57 -0.19 25.89
N VAL A 261 -2.27 -0.23 25.59
CA VAL A 261 -1.21 -0.15 26.62
C VAL A 261 -1.19 1.22 27.30
N GLY A 262 -1.38 2.30 26.54
CA GLY A 262 -1.55 3.66 27.10
C GLY A 262 -2.73 3.75 28.04
N LEU A 263 -3.88 3.22 27.62
CA LEU A 263 -5.09 3.14 28.42
C LEU A 263 -4.88 2.40 29.75
N MET A 264 -4.24 1.22 29.69
CA MET A 264 -3.90 0.44 30.88
C MET A 264 -3.04 1.25 31.86
N SER A 265 -2.08 2.03 31.34
CA SER A 265 -1.21 2.87 32.14
C SER A 265 -1.96 3.98 32.86
N VAL A 266 -2.88 4.69 32.18
CA VAL A 266 -3.74 5.73 32.79
C VAL A 266 -4.62 5.17 33.88
N VAL A 267 -5.29 4.03 33.59
CA VAL A 267 -6.19 3.38 34.54
C VAL A 267 -5.43 2.91 35.80
N LYS A 268 -4.26 2.30 35.59
CA LYS A 268 -3.40 1.85 36.69
C LYS A 268 -2.94 3.03 37.55
N ALA A 269 -2.53 4.14 36.96
CA ALA A 269 -2.13 5.34 37.65
C ALA A 269 -3.25 5.93 38.50
N PHE A 270 -4.45 6.03 37.90
CA PHE A 270 -5.62 6.53 38.62
C PHE A 270 -6.04 5.60 39.78
N VAL A 271 -6.13 4.31 39.52
CA VAL A 271 -6.51 3.31 40.55
C VAL A 271 -5.51 3.31 41.72
N ASN A 272 -4.22 3.38 41.41
CA ASN A 272 -3.17 3.45 42.44
C ASN A 272 -3.31 4.71 43.29
N ARG A 273 -3.60 5.86 42.66
CA ARG A 273 -3.85 7.12 43.40
C ARG A 273 -5.05 7.05 44.32
N GLN A 274 -6.05 6.26 43.98
CA GLN A 274 -7.28 6.09 44.76
C GLN A 274 -7.18 4.97 45.82
N GLN A 275 -6.02 4.31 46.00
CA GLN A 275 -5.88 3.15 46.89
C GLN A 275 -6.30 3.47 48.32
N GLN A 276 -5.87 4.61 48.88
CA GLN A 276 -6.19 5.01 50.22
C GLN A 276 -7.72 5.26 50.38
N SER A 277 -8.33 6.00 49.45
CA SER A 277 -9.77 6.23 49.40
C SER A 277 -10.56 4.93 49.27
N ASN A 278 -10.10 4.02 48.43
CA ASN A 278 -10.72 2.71 48.24
C ASN A 278 -10.60 1.82 49.49
N ALA A 279 -9.48 1.88 50.22
CA ALA A 279 -9.29 1.16 51.46
C ALA A 279 -10.24 1.67 52.57
N ILE A 280 -10.38 2.98 52.67
CA ILE A 280 -11.35 3.60 53.61
C ILE A 280 -12.80 3.15 53.29
N ARG A 281 -13.20 3.18 52.03
CA ARG A 281 -14.52 2.75 51.59
C ARG A 281 -14.78 1.28 51.91
N ARG A 282 -13.81 0.42 51.71
CA ARG A 282 -13.86 -1.01 52.10
C ARG A 282 -13.91 -1.19 53.61
N ALA A 283 -13.17 -0.39 54.39
CA ALA A 283 -13.20 -0.42 55.84
C ALA A 283 -14.58 -0.02 56.40
N ILE A 284 -15.33 0.88 55.74
CA ILE A 284 -16.67 1.29 56.07
C ILE A 284 -17.74 0.27 55.62
N GLY A 285 -17.33 -0.83 54.91
CA GLY A 285 -18.24 -1.92 54.54
C GLY A 285 -18.71 -1.92 53.07
N GLU A 286 -18.15 -1.09 52.20
CA GLU A 286 -18.52 -1.16 50.78
C GLU A 286 -18.03 -2.47 50.13
N PRO A 287 -18.92 -3.26 49.51
CA PRO A 287 -18.55 -4.52 48.90
C PRO A 287 -17.64 -4.31 47.67
N VAL A 288 -16.65 -5.19 47.50
CA VAL A 288 -15.67 -5.10 46.38
C VAL A 288 -16.34 -5.06 45.02
N GLY A 289 -17.40 -5.84 44.81
CA GLY A 289 -18.14 -5.88 43.56
C GLY A 289 -18.79 -4.56 43.19
N GLN A 290 -19.30 -3.80 44.19
CA GLN A 290 -19.90 -2.48 43.96
C GLN A 290 -18.82 -1.45 43.59
N LEU A 291 -17.65 -1.52 44.21
CA LEU A 291 -16.50 -0.68 43.88
C LEU A 291 -16.02 -0.96 42.46
N GLN A 292 -15.83 -2.23 42.09
CA GLN A 292 -15.44 -2.65 40.77
C GLN A 292 -16.44 -2.21 39.69
N ARG A 293 -17.76 -2.41 39.94
CA ARG A 293 -18.82 -1.99 39.03
C ARG A 293 -18.80 -0.47 38.81
N SER A 294 -18.52 0.30 39.84
CA SER A 294 -18.44 1.78 39.71
C SER A 294 -17.27 2.24 38.83
N TYR A 295 -16.11 1.53 38.88
CA TYR A 295 -14.97 1.80 37.97
C TYR A 295 -15.28 1.38 36.54
N HIS A 296 -15.88 0.20 36.32
CA HIS A 296 -16.26 -0.23 34.97
C HIS A 296 -17.27 0.74 34.34
N GLN A 297 -18.30 1.19 35.10
CA GLN A 297 -19.25 2.17 34.60
C GLN A 297 -18.61 3.50 34.25
N LEU A 298 -17.62 3.98 35.03
CA LEU A 298 -16.89 5.20 34.73
C LEU A 298 -16.12 5.07 33.42
N PHE A 299 -15.31 4.00 33.28
CA PHE A 299 -14.47 3.80 32.11
C PHE A 299 -15.29 3.55 30.84
N PHE A 300 -16.39 2.79 30.93
CA PHE A 300 -17.30 2.61 29.79
C PHE A 300 -17.94 3.93 29.34
N MET A 301 -18.38 4.78 30.28
CA MET A 301 -18.91 6.10 29.96
C MET A 301 -17.85 6.97 29.24
N MET A 302 -16.60 6.93 29.71
CA MET A 302 -15.49 7.65 29.08
C MET A 302 -15.15 7.09 27.70
N THR A 303 -15.26 5.77 27.50
CA THR A 303 -15.06 5.15 26.19
C THR A 303 -16.11 5.59 25.18
N VAL A 304 -17.39 5.65 25.58
CA VAL A 304 -18.45 6.17 24.70
C VAL A 304 -18.16 7.62 24.32
N LEU A 305 -17.73 8.45 25.28
CA LEU A 305 -17.32 9.83 25.00
C LEU A 305 -16.14 9.88 24.01
N ALA A 306 -15.13 9.02 24.20
CA ALA A 306 -13.98 8.94 23.30
C ALA A 306 -14.39 8.52 21.87
N VAL A 307 -15.33 7.59 21.72
CA VAL A 307 -15.90 7.18 20.42
C VAL A 307 -16.64 8.34 19.76
N MET A 308 -17.45 9.11 20.49
CA MET A 308 -18.12 10.29 19.93
C MET A 308 -17.13 11.36 19.44
N LEU A 309 -16.06 11.59 20.21
CA LEU A 309 -15.00 12.50 19.79
C LEU A 309 -14.21 11.95 18.59
N ALA A 310 -13.97 10.64 18.56
CA ALA A 310 -13.30 9.97 17.44
C ALA A 310 -14.12 10.07 16.15
N TRP A 311 -15.45 9.94 16.26
CA TRP A 311 -16.35 10.17 15.13
C TRP A 311 -16.21 11.58 14.56
N GLY A 312 -16.19 12.62 15.42
CA GLY A 312 -15.99 14.00 14.99
C GLY A 312 -14.64 14.24 14.31
N ILE A 313 -13.56 13.65 14.87
CA ILE A 313 -12.21 13.76 14.28
C ILE A 313 -12.14 12.98 12.95
N SER A 314 -12.71 11.78 12.88
CA SER A 314 -12.75 11.01 11.63
C SER A 314 -13.49 11.78 10.53
N TYR A 315 -14.64 12.39 10.86
CA TYR A 315 -15.36 13.24 9.92
C TYR A 315 -14.50 14.43 9.44
N LEU A 316 -13.79 15.08 10.37
CA LEU A 316 -12.88 16.18 10.03
C LEU A 316 -11.70 15.70 9.16
N THR A 317 -11.15 14.54 9.46
CA THR A 317 -10.04 13.94 8.68
C THR A 317 -10.50 13.60 7.27
N LEU A 318 -11.70 13.02 7.09
CA LEU A 318 -12.27 12.73 5.78
C LEU A 318 -12.56 14.01 5.00
N TRP A 319 -13.03 15.06 5.67
CA TRP A 319 -13.31 16.34 5.03
C TRP A 319 -12.04 17.08 4.60
N LEU A 320 -11.03 17.17 5.47
CA LEU A 320 -9.75 17.85 5.17
C LEU A 320 -8.86 17.03 4.22
N GLY A 321 -8.97 15.70 4.27
CA GLY A 321 -8.19 14.79 3.44
C GLY A 321 -8.87 14.41 2.12
N TYR A 322 -10.01 14.99 1.77
CA TYR A 322 -10.80 14.60 0.62
C TYR A 322 -9.97 14.57 -0.68
N ASP A 323 -9.16 15.59 -0.92
CA ASP A 323 -8.30 15.68 -2.11
C ASP A 323 -7.24 14.56 -2.15
N ALA A 324 -6.70 14.18 -1.00
CA ALA A 324 -5.75 13.06 -0.90
C ALA A 324 -6.44 11.71 -1.08
N PHE A 325 -7.68 11.56 -0.61
CA PHE A 325 -8.45 10.33 -0.76
C PHE A 325 -9.00 10.15 -2.18
N SER A 326 -9.31 11.24 -2.89
CA SER A 326 -9.82 11.21 -4.27
C SER A 326 -8.83 10.62 -5.27
N ALA A 327 -7.56 10.48 -4.91
CA ALA A 327 -6.55 9.77 -5.69
C ALA A 327 -6.77 8.24 -5.80
N ILE A 328 -7.40 7.66 -4.77
CA ILE A 328 -7.63 6.20 -4.69
C ILE A 328 -9.11 5.88 -4.95
N ILE A 329 -9.97 6.85 -4.69
CA ILE A 329 -11.42 6.67 -4.70
C ILE A 329 -12.00 7.55 -5.81
N PRO A 330 -12.81 7.00 -6.71
CA PRO A 330 -13.53 7.80 -7.71
C PRO A 330 -14.35 8.92 -7.06
N ALA A 331 -14.48 10.05 -7.76
CA ALA A 331 -15.18 11.23 -7.25
C ALA A 331 -16.64 10.97 -6.86
N GLU A 332 -17.24 9.92 -7.42
CA GLU A 332 -18.63 9.51 -7.19
C GLU A 332 -18.85 8.78 -5.85
N VAL A 333 -17.76 8.36 -5.18
CA VAL A 333 -17.86 7.60 -3.93
C VAL A 333 -18.24 8.49 -2.77
N ASN A 334 -19.40 8.24 -2.18
CA ASN A 334 -19.88 8.97 -1.02
C ASN A 334 -19.18 8.50 0.27
N LEU A 335 -18.28 9.32 0.81
CA LEU A 335 -17.53 9.06 2.04
C LEU A 335 -18.38 9.34 3.29
N GLN A 336 -19.47 8.62 3.45
CA GLN A 336 -20.30 8.72 4.66
C GLN A 336 -19.96 7.64 5.69
N ILE A 337 -19.76 8.05 6.94
CA ILE A 337 -19.53 7.12 8.04
C ILE A 337 -20.82 6.33 8.30
N SER A 338 -20.78 5.02 8.06
CA SER A 338 -21.94 4.16 8.24
C SER A 338 -22.24 3.91 9.72
N GLY A 339 -23.53 3.70 10.06
CA GLY A 339 -23.92 3.31 11.41
C GLY A 339 -23.32 1.97 11.84
N LEU A 340 -23.05 1.07 10.88
CA LEU A 340 -22.40 -0.21 11.14
C LEU A 340 -20.92 -0.02 11.53
N SER A 341 -20.19 0.86 10.85
CA SER A 341 -18.81 1.25 11.19
C SER A 341 -18.73 1.85 12.59
N LEU A 342 -19.66 2.73 12.95
CA LEU A 342 -19.75 3.28 14.31
C LEU A 342 -20.01 2.19 15.36
N LEU A 343 -20.88 1.23 15.07
CA LEU A 343 -21.16 0.11 15.98
C LEU A 343 -19.93 -0.79 16.15
N LYS A 344 -19.22 -1.10 15.06
CA LYS A 344 -17.95 -1.86 15.11
C LYS A 344 -16.93 -1.16 16.00
N VAL A 345 -16.69 0.14 15.77
CA VAL A 345 -15.73 0.94 16.55
C VAL A 345 -16.13 0.98 18.03
N LEU A 346 -17.41 1.14 18.33
CA LEU A 346 -17.91 1.11 19.70
C LEU A 346 -17.65 -0.24 20.38
N LEU A 347 -17.91 -1.35 19.70
CA LEU A 347 -17.66 -2.69 20.23
C LEU A 347 -16.17 -2.94 20.45
N ILE A 348 -15.32 -2.54 19.50
CA ILE A 348 -13.85 -2.63 19.62
C ILE A 348 -13.37 -1.80 20.83
N ALA A 349 -13.83 -0.55 20.94
CA ALA A 349 -13.45 0.35 22.02
C ALA A 349 -13.89 -0.16 23.40
N LEU A 350 -15.12 -0.65 23.52
CA LEU A 350 -15.63 -1.23 24.76
C LEU A 350 -14.89 -2.52 25.12
N GLY A 351 -14.66 -3.39 24.14
CA GLY A 351 -13.88 -4.62 24.31
C GLY A 351 -12.46 -4.33 24.78
N LEU A 352 -11.76 -3.40 24.09
CA LEU A 352 -10.41 -2.97 24.45
C LEU A 352 -10.37 -2.36 25.86
N THR A 353 -11.31 -1.48 26.17
CA THR A 353 -11.42 -0.87 27.50
C THR A 353 -11.64 -1.93 28.56
N TRP A 354 -12.58 -2.83 28.36
CA TRP A 354 -12.84 -3.91 29.33
C TRP A 354 -11.59 -4.77 29.53
N LEU A 355 -10.96 -5.17 28.47
CA LEU A 355 -9.78 -6.01 28.42
C LEU A 355 -8.59 -5.39 29.19
N MET A 356 -8.28 -4.12 28.92
CA MET A 356 -7.13 -3.42 29.49
C MET A 356 -7.39 -2.97 30.95
N THR A 357 -8.63 -2.72 31.31
CA THR A 357 -8.98 -2.23 32.67
C THR A 357 -9.33 -3.33 33.67
N HIS A 358 -9.84 -4.47 33.18
CA HIS A 358 -10.37 -5.54 34.00
C HIS A 358 -9.33 -6.09 35.00
N SER A 359 -8.12 -6.38 34.57
CA SER A 359 -7.04 -6.89 35.41
C SER A 359 -6.66 -5.90 36.53
N THR A 360 -6.62 -4.60 36.18
CA THR A 360 -6.30 -3.53 37.14
C THR A 360 -7.42 -3.34 38.16
N ILE A 361 -8.67 -3.42 37.74
CA ILE A 361 -9.85 -3.31 38.62
C ILE A 361 -9.99 -4.54 39.53
N GLN A 362 -9.68 -5.72 38.99
CA GLN A 362 -9.67 -6.93 39.83
C GLN A 362 -8.58 -6.90 40.93
N ALA A 363 -7.41 -6.29 40.66
CA ALA A 363 -6.37 -6.12 41.66
C ALA A 363 -6.85 -5.31 42.88
N LEU A 364 -7.88 -4.48 42.77
CA LEU A 364 -8.51 -3.79 43.90
C LEU A 364 -9.08 -4.76 44.96
N ALA A 365 -9.51 -5.94 44.54
CA ALA A 365 -10.03 -6.98 45.45
C ALA A 365 -8.95 -7.55 46.36
N ALA A 366 -7.70 -7.60 45.89
CA ALA A 366 -6.58 -8.16 46.62
C ALA A 366 -6.00 -7.24 47.71
N VAL A 367 -6.33 -5.95 47.67
CA VAL A 367 -5.82 -4.97 48.63
C VAL A 367 -6.57 -5.08 49.93
N LYS A 368 -5.89 -5.53 51.02
CA LYS A 368 -6.47 -5.58 52.39
C LYS A 368 -6.51 -4.16 52.96
N PRO A 369 -7.64 -3.70 53.56
CA PRO A 369 -7.76 -2.35 54.15
C PRO A 369 -6.64 -2.02 55.14
N VAL A 370 -6.25 -2.99 55.98
CA VAL A 370 -5.21 -2.84 57.00
C VAL A 370 -3.82 -2.59 56.39
N ALA A 371 -3.58 -3.13 55.20
CA ALA A 371 -2.28 -3.00 54.49
C ALA A 371 -1.99 -1.58 54.03
N VAL A 372 -3.04 -0.80 53.73
CA VAL A 372 -2.90 0.62 53.29
C VAL A 372 -2.58 1.55 54.44
N LEU A 373 -2.98 1.16 55.68
CA LEU A 373 -2.66 1.93 56.90
C LEU A 373 -1.13 1.80 57.25
N HIS A 374 -0.46 0.73 56.84
CA HIS A 374 0.95 0.48 57.11
C HIS A 374 1.92 0.88 56.01
N GLN A 375 1.54 1.67 55.03
CA GLN A 375 2.37 2.28 53.96
C GLN A 375 3.27 1.34 53.14
N HIS A 376 3.32 0.04 53.44
CA HIS A 376 4.23 -0.92 52.81
C HIS A 376 3.52 -2.19 52.42
N VAL A 377 2.82 -2.21 51.28
CA VAL A 377 2.40 -3.48 50.69
C VAL A 377 2.70 -3.54 49.20
N PRO A 378 3.74 -4.30 48.81
CA PRO A 378 3.85 -4.74 47.43
C PRO A 378 2.67 -5.70 47.17
N THR A 379 1.59 -5.22 46.58
CA THR A 379 0.50 -6.06 46.06
C THR A 379 1.08 -6.89 44.91
N LYS A 380 1.53 -8.11 45.18
CA LYS A 380 1.74 -9.10 44.11
C LYS A 380 0.34 -9.33 43.50
N PRO A 381 0.14 -9.04 42.20
CA PRO A 381 -1.11 -9.38 41.57
C PRO A 381 -1.32 -10.89 41.72
N ALA A 382 -2.53 -11.28 42.10
CA ALA A 382 -2.88 -12.69 42.17
C ALA A 382 -2.72 -13.29 40.77
N TRP A 383 -1.70 -14.07 40.54
CA TRP A 383 -1.27 -14.61 39.25
C TRP A 383 -2.40 -15.26 38.44
N HIS A 384 -3.37 -15.88 39.15
CA HIS A 384 -4.52 -16.52 38.49
C HIS A 384 -5.40 -15.54 37.70
N HIS A 385 -5.72 -14.39 38.25
CA HIS A 385 -6.57 -13.40 37.57
C HIS A 385 -5.87 -12.72 36.39
N THR A 386 -4.55 -12.59 36.46
CA THR A 386 -3.74 -12.01 35.36
C THR A 386 -3.66 -12.95 34.15
N LYS A 387 -3.59 -14.27 34.38
CA LYS A 387 -3.55 -15.28 33.31
C LYS A 387 -4.84 -15.30 32.47
N TYR A 388 -6.00 -15.31 33.13
CA TYR A 388 -7.29 -15.29 32.44
C TYR A 388 -7.52 -13.97 31.70
N GLY A 389 -7.11 -12.84 32.27
CA GLY A 389 -7.15 -11.54 31.59
C GLY A 389 -6.32 -11.54 30.32
N LEU A 390 -5.11 -12.08 30.37
CA LEU A 390 -4.22 -12.19 29.21
C LEU A 390 -4.79 -13.15 28.16
N LEU A 391 -5.35 -14.28 28.57
CA LEU A 391 -5.99 -15.23 27.65
C LEU A 391 -7.17 -14.59 26.91
N PHE A 392 -8.04 -13.89 27.63
CA PHE A 392 -9.17 -13.15 27.01
C PHE A 392 -8.68 -12.04 26.08
N SER A 393 -7.53 -11.39 26.40
CA SER A 393 -6.89 -10.40 25.53
C SER A 393 -6.48 -11.01 24.18
N VAL A 394 -5.84 -12.16 24.23
CA VAL A 394 -5.38 -12.87 23.03
C VAL A 394 -6.56 -13.36 22.21
N ILE A 395 -7.59 -13.92 22.85
CA ILE A 395 -8.81 -14.38 22.15
C ILE A 395 -9.56 -13.18 21.53
N GLY A 396 -9.67 -12.07 22.25
CA GLY A 396 -10.31 -10.86 21.72
C GLY A 396 -9.55 -10.27 20.53
N LEU A 397 -8.23 -10.23 20.60
CA LEU A 397 -7.37 -9.80 19.50
C LEU A 397 -7.50 -10.74 18.29
N TYR A 398 -7.48 -12.04 18.51
CA TYR A 398 -7.70 -13.03 17.45
C TYR A 398 -9.06 -12.88 16.78
N GLY A 399 -10.13 -12.71 17.56
CA GLY A 399 -11.48 -12.48 17.05
C GLY A 399 -11.55 -11.20 16.20
N LEU A 400 -10.97 -10.11 16.68
CA LEU A 400 -10.90 -8.84 15.96
C LEU A 400 -10.16 -9.00 14.63
N LEU A 401 -8.96 -9.58 14.64
CA LEU A 401 -8.17 -9.77 13.43
C LEU A 401 -8.85 -10.72 12.45
N SER A 402 -9.47 -11.80 12.92
CA SER A 402 -10.19 -12.75 12.07
C SER A 402 -11.41 -12.11 11.38
N MET A 403 -12.15 -11.25 12.09
CA MET A 403 -13.27 -10.49 11.52
C MET A 403 -12.80 -9.47 10.47
N GLU A 404 -11.69 -8.80 10.75
CA GLU A 404 -11.18 -7.73 9.88
C GLU A 404 -10.62 -8.24 8.55
N TRP A 405 -10.02 -9.43 8.54
CA TRP A 405 -9.45 -10.03 7.33
C TRP A 405 -10.37 -11.09 6.70
N ALA A 406 -11.59 -11.27 7.24
CA ALA A 406 -12.55 -12.31 6.81
C ALA A 406 -11.93 -13.72 6.67
N SER A 407 -10.87 -13.99 7.41
CA SER A 407 -10.10 -15.24 7.35
C SER A 407 -9.60 -15.65 8.73
N TRP A 408 -10.07 -16.79 9.23
CA TRP A 408 -9.64 -17.35 10.50
C TRP A 408 -8.14 -17.69 10.52
N TRP A 409 -7.62 -18.15 9.38
CA TRP A 409 -6.21 -18.52 9.24
C TRP A 409 -5.29 -17.30 9.27
N LEU A 410 -5.59 -16.26 8.48
CA LEU A 410 -4.85 -15.01 8.50
C LEU A 410 -4.94 -14.31 9.85
N GLY A 411 -6.12 -14.31 10.48
CA GLY A 411 -6.30 -13.79 11.84
C GLY A 411 -5.38 -14.49 12.86
N LEU A 412 -5.21 -15.81 12.75
CA LEU A 412 -4.31 -16.57 13.61
C LEU A 412 -2.85 -16.21 13.36
N GLN A 413 -2.43 -16.15 12.10
CA GLN A 413 -1.06 -15.79 11.72
C GLN A 413 -0.68 -14.38 12.23
N LEU A 414 -1.57 -13.39 12.01
CA LEU A 414 -1.37 -12.02 12.46
C LEU A 414 -1.34 -11.92 13.99
N THR A 415 -2.21 -12.66 14.69
CA THR A 415 -2.21 -12.70 16.16
C THR A 415 -0.91 -13.28 16.70
N LEU A 416 -0.45 -14.39 16.13
CA LEU A 416 0.82 -15.03 16.52
C LEU A 416 2.01 -14.13 16.18
N GLY A 417 2.01 -13.48 15.01
CA GLY A 417 3.03 -12.52 14.61
C GLY A 417 3.13 -11.34 15.58
N LEU A 418 2.00 -10.76 15.98
CA LEU A 418 1.96 -9.67 16.94
C LEU A 418 2.39 -10.08 18.35
N LEU A 419 2.01 -11.28 18.80
CA LEU A 419 2.47 -11.83 20.07
C LEU A 419 3.97 -12.12 20.05
N LEU A 420 4.49 -12.67 18.96
CA LEU A 420 5.92 -12.88 18.74
C LEU A 420 6.67 -11.55 18.80
N LEU A 421 6.17 -10.53 18.14
CA LEU A 421 6.74 -9.18 18.13
C LEU A 421 6.79 -8.60 19.57
N ILE A 422 5.70 -8.66 20.32
CA ILE A 422 5.66 -8.24 21.73
C ILE A 422 6.67 -9.06 22.56
N GLY A 423 6.75 -10.36 22.33
CA GLY A 423 7.72 -11.25 22.97
C GLY A 423 9.17 -10.86 22.66
N LEU A 424 9.48 -10.54 21.42
CA LEU A 424 10.78 -10.04 20.98
C LEU A 424 11.13 -8.70 21.67
N PHE A 425 10.20 -7.77 21.76
CA PHE A 425 10.41 -6.52 22.50
C PHE A 425 10.68 -6.75 23.97
N MET A 426 9.94 -7.64 24.61
CA MET A 426 10.18 -7.98 26.01
C MET A 426 11.55 -8.66 26.22
N LEU A 427 11.95 -9.54 25.30
CA LEU A 427 13.25 -10.20 25.32
C LEU A 427 14.37 -9.18 25.13
N PHE A 428 14.26 -8.33 24.10
CA PHE A 428 15.24 -7.29 23.82
C PHE A 428 15.36 -6.29 24.98
N SER A 429 14.23 -5.88 25.55
CA SER A 429 14.19 -5.04 26.75
C SER A 429 14.97 -5.67 27.90
N ARG A 430 14.75 -6.96 28.17
CA ARG A 430 15.50 -7.69 29.20
C ARG A 430 17.00 -7.75 28.89
N LEU A 431 17.36 -8.05 27.64
CA LEU A 431 18.76 -8.10 27.21
C LEU A 431 19.46 -6.76 27.38
N VAL A 432 18.85 -5.67 26.91
CA VAL A 432 19.38 -4.29 27.05
C VAL A 432 19.56 -3.93 28.52
N LEU A 433 18.53 -4.17 29.34
CA LEU A 433 18.58 -3.87 30.76
C LEU A 433 19.65 -4.73 31.47
N THR A 434 19.81 -5.99 31.13
CA THR A 434 20.86 -6.86 31.72
C THR A 434 22.25 -6.43 31.27
N ALA A 435 22.44 -6.05 30.01
CA ALA A 435 23.70 -5.51 29.47
C ALA A 435 24.10 -4.21 30.18
N LEU A 436 23.16 -3.28 30.36
CA LEU A 436 23.40 -2.04 31.11
C LEU A 436 23.79 -2.32 32.56
N ARG A 437 23.11 -3.26 33.22
CA ARG A 437 23.43 -3.66 34.59
C ARG A 437 24.84 -4.24 34.68
N TRP A 438 25.23 -5.04 33.69
CA TRP A 438 26.58 -5.61 33.61
C TRP A 438 27.65 -4.53 33.42
N LEU A 439 27.38 -3.52 32.53
CA LEU A 439 28.26 -2.35 32.33
C LEU A 439 28.49 -1.54 33.62
N ILE A 440 27.42 -1.28 34.37
CA ILE A 440 27.48 -0.56 35.67
C ILE A 440 28.32 -1.34 36.67
N ASN A 441 28.10 -2.66 36.75
CA ASN A 441 28.81 -3.53 37.73
C ASN A 441 30.29 -3.66 37.39
N ARG A 442 30.67 -3.52 36.11
CA ARG A 442 32.10 -3.51 35.71
C ARG A 442 32.82 -2.16 35.96
N GLY A 443 32.09 -1.15 36.43
CA GLY A 443 32.73 0.15 36.76
C GLY A 443 33.06 1.02 35.54
N TRP A 444 32.57 0.67 34.33
CA TRP A 444 32.84 1.47 33.10
C TRP A 444 32.16 2.85 33.11
N VAL A 445 31.22 3.05 34.02
CA VAL A 445 30.51 4.31 34.20
C VAL A 445 31.14 5.06 35.39
N SER A 446 32.01 6.01 35.06
CA SER A 446 32.74 6.82 36.08
C SER A 446 31.93 8.01 36.57
N ASN A 447 31.06 8.57 35.70
CA ASN A 447 30.25 9.73 36.04
C ASN A 447 29.11 9.32 37.00
N TRP A 448 29.10 9.97 38.19
CA TRP A 448 28.15 9.65 39.26
C TRP A 448 26.69 9.94 38.88
N LEU A 449 26.43 11.00 38.10
CA LEU A 449 25.10 11.34 37.58
C LEU A 449 24.58 10.24 36.65
N LEU A 450 25.40 9.80 35.68
CA LEU A 450 25.06 8.70 34.77
C LEU A 450 24.82 7.39 35.55
N LYS A 451 25.68 7.09 36.53
CA LYS A 451 25.53 5.90 37.35
C LYS A 451 24.25 5.89 38.15
N LEU A 452 23.88 7.03 38.75
CA LEU A 452 22.66 7.16 39.54
C LEU A 452 21.43 7.10 38.63
N SER A 453 21.45 7.76 37.46
CA SER A 453 20.36 7.70 36.45
C SER A 453 20.12 6.26 35.96
N LEU A 454 21.20 5.53 35.68
CA LEU A 454 21.10 4.14 35.26
C LEU A 454 20.58 3.23 36.39
N GLN A 455 21.02 3.45 37.65
CA GLN A 455 20.53 2.69 38.81
C GLN A 455 19.03 2.91 39.05
N ASN A 456 18.52 4.12 38.80
CA ASN A 456 17.11 4.42 38.91
C ASN A 456 16.26 3.58 37.94
N ILE A 457 16.76 3.32 36.73
CA ILE A 457 16.09 2.49 35.74
C ILE A 457 15.84 1.07 36.27
N PHE A 458 16.77 0.54 37.08
CA PHE A 458 16.72 -0.83 37.59
C PHE A 458 16.01 -0.99 38.94
N ARG A 459 15.52 0.07 39.50
CA ARG A 459 14.87 0.05 40.81
C ARG A 459 13.59 -0.80 40.79
N LYS A 460 13.38 -1.61 41.86
CA LYS A 460 12.15 -2.39 42.02
C LYS A 460 10.94 -1.44 42.10
N GLY A 461 9.95 -1.63 41.24
CA GLY A 461 8.77 -0.79 41.15
C GLY A 461 8.83 0.30 40.09
N ASN A 462 9.98 0.58 39.49
CA ASN A 462 10.06 1.50 38.37
C ASN A 462 9.38 0.89 37.12
N GLN A 463 8.58 1.71 36.42
CA GLN A 463 7.89 1.33 35.19
C GLN A 463 8.75 1.50 33.93
N SER A 464 10.10 1.65 34.09
CA SER A 464 11.03 1.87 32.98
C SER A 464 10.94 0.80 31.90
N MET A 465 10.69 -0.46 32.26
CA MET A 465 10.50 -1.53 31.29
C MET A 465 9.22 -1.32 30.43
N LEU A 466 8.14 -0.90 31.06
CA LEU A 466 6.90 -0.59 30.33
C LEU A 466 7.11 0.59 29.41
N PHE A 467 7.72 1.67 29.92
CA PHE A 467 8.07 2.85 29.14
C PHE A 467 8.96 2.49 27.93
N PHE A 468 10.01 1.72 28.16
CA PHE A 468 10.92 1.26 27.10
C PHE A 468 10.17 0.45 26.03
N THR A 469 9.37 -0.51 26.43
CA THR A 469 8.63 -1.38 25.50
C THR A 469 7.62 -0.59 24.67
N THR A 470 6.84 0.30 25.30
CA THR A 470 5.84 1.10 24.59
C THR A 470 6.48 2.10 23.64
N MET A 471 7.58 2.72 24.08
CA MET A 471 8.32 3.68 23.26
C MET A 471 8.99 2.99 22.07
N SER A 472 9.63 1.82 22.29
CA SER A 472 10.23 1.03 21.21
C SER A 472 9.18 0.59 20.19
N MET A 473 7.99 0.20 20.64
CA MET A 473 6.90 -0.19 19.76
C MET A 473 6.37 1.00 18.93
N ALA A 474 6.24 2.19 19.55
CA ALA A 474 5.86 3.41 18.84
C ALA A 474 6.90 3.80 17.76
N VAL A 475 8.19 3.74 18.12
CA VAL A 475 9.28 3.98 17.17
C VAL A 475 9.29 2.96 16.06
N MET A 476 9.07 1.68 16.35
CA MET A 476 8.98 0.63 15.33
C MET A 476 7.90 0.91 14.30
N VAL A 477 6.68 1.21 14.75
CA VAL A 477 5.55 1.50 13.84
C VAL A 477 5.88 2.72 12.97
N MET A 478 6.32 3.82 13.58
CA MET A 478 6.70 5.04 12.86
C MET A 478 7.81 4.78 11.83
N TRP A 479 8.86 4.07 12.26
CA TRP A 479 10.01 3.80 11.39
C TRP A 479 9.66 2.83 10.25
N SER A 480 8.86 1.78 10.52
CA SER A 480 8.40 0.84 9.49
C SER A 480 7.60 1.54 8.39
N ILE A 481 6.71 2.46 8.76
CA ILE A 481 5.93 3.25 7.80
C ILE A 481 6.85 4.15 6.97
N SER A 482 7.75 4.87 7.63
CA SER A 482 8.68 5.78 6.96
C SER A 482 9.63 5.02 6.01
N ALA A 483 10.10 3.84 6.42
CA ALA A 483 10.98 3.01 5.60
C ALA A 483 10.25 2.43 4.38
N LEU A 484 8.99 2.01 4.55
CA LEU A 484 8.18 1.54 3.44
C LEU A 484 7.94 2.66 2.43
N ASN A 485 7.52 3.84 2.92
CA ASN A 485 7.28 4.99 2.06
C ASN A 485 8.54 5.39 1.28
N HIS A 486 9.69 5.46 1.95
CA HIS A 486 10.97 5.75 1.30
C HIS A 486 11.35 4.68 0.25
N THR A 487 11.12 3.40 0.54
CA THR A 487 11.37 2.32 -0.42
C THR A 487 10.47 2.46 -1.66
N ILE A 488 9.19 2.79 -1.48
CA ILE A 488 8.26 3.02 -2.59
C ILE A 488 8.72 4.22 -3.42
N GLU A 489 9.09 5.32 -2.77
CA GLU A 489 9.57 6.55 -3.43
C GLU A 489 10.85 6.28 -4.22
N GLU A 490 11.87 5.65 -3.62
CA GLU A 490 13.12 5.33 -4.28
C GLU A 490 12.95 4.35 -5.45
N GLN A 491 12.12 3.33 -5.28
CA GLN A 491 11.94 2.28 -6.28
C GLN A 491 11.03 2.68 -7.45
N LEU A 492 10.06 3.55 -7.22
CA LEU A 492 9.09 3.95 -8.26
C LEU A 492 9.40 5.32 -8.88
N ILE A 493 10.05 6.23 -8.15
CA ILE A 493 10.25 7.61 -8.60
C ILE A 493 11.72 7.89 -8.91
N ASN A 494 12.63 7.64 -7.94
CA ASN A 494 14.02 8.05 -8.06
C ASN A 494 14.88 7.08 -8.89
N THR A 495 14.30 5.99 -9.36
CA THR A 495 15.01 4.99 -10.19
C THR A 495 15.17 5.43 -11.64
N TYR A 496 14.72 6.63 -12.01
CA TYR A 496 14.86 7.19 -13.35
C TYR A 496 16.13 8.04 -13.44
N PRO A 497 17.27 7.51 -13.95
CA PRO A 497 18.47 8.31 -14.15
C PRO A 497 18.19 9.48 -15.09
N GLU A 498 18.79 10.62 -14.81
CA GLU A 498 18.67 11.81 -15.68
C GLU A 498 19.12 11.52 -17.13
N ASP A 499 20.01 10.55 -17.30
CA ASP A 499 20.53 10.10 -18.60
C ASP A 499 19.69 9.01 -19.28
N SER A 500 18.54 8.63 -18.70
CA SER A 500 17.68 7.61 -19.31
C SER A 500 16.93 8.14 -20.54
N PRO A 501 16.64 7.28 -21.54
CA PRO A 501 15.78 7.67 -22.66
C PRO A 501 14.44 8.20 -22.15
N ASN A 502 14.03 9.35 -22.66
CA ASN A 502 12.79 10.01 -22.28
C ASN A 502 11.75 10.07 -23.43
N MET A 503 12.12 9.65 -24.63
CA MET A 503 11.22 9.47 -25.77
C MET A 503 11.24 8.02 -26.22
N PHE A 504 10.08 7.39 -26.30
CA PHE A 504 9.88 6.01 -26.72
C PHE A 504 9.03 5.98 -28.00
N MET A 505 9.40 5.11 -28.91
CA MET A 505 8.73 4.97 -30.22
C MET A 505 8.41 3.51 -30.45
N LEU A 506 7.14 3.19 -30.60
CA LEU A 506 6.62 1.84 -30.80
C LEU A 506 6.28 1.62 -32.27
N ASP A 507 6.36 0.37 -32.70
CA ASP A 507 5.95 -0.10 -34.04
C ASP A 507 6.76 0.53 -35.20
N VAL A 508 8.03 0.89 -34.92
CA VAL A 508 8.97 1.40 -35.94
C VAL A 508 9.30 0.26 -36.92
N GLN A 509 9.28 0.59 -38.20
CA GLN A 509 9.67 -0.35 -39.28
C GLN A 509 11.12 -0.12 -39.65
N SER A 510 11.81 -1.18 -40.10
CA SER A 510 13.26 -1.11 -40.46
C SER A 510 13.57 -0.12 -41.59
N ASP A 511 12.64 0.08 -42.53
CA ASP A 511 12.75 1.03 -43.63
C ASP A 511 12.62 2.51 -43.19
N GLN A 512 12.16 2.76 -41.97
CA GLN A 512 11.95 4.11 -41.42
C GLN A 512 13.17 4.63 -40.64
N HIS A 513 14.15 3.79 -40.34
CA HIS A 513 15.29 4.14 -39.46
C HIS A 513 16.08 5.37 -39.95
N GLU A 514 16.45 5.42 -41.21
CA GLU A 514 17.26 6.53 -41.77
C GLU A 514 16.51 7.88 -41.65
N ALA A 515 15.24 7.86 -41.97
CA ALA A 515 14.41 9.05 -41.90
C ALA A 515 14.10 9.48 -40.45
N LEU A 516 13.97 8.51 -39.53
CA LEU A 516 13.76 8.77 -38.12
C LEU A 516 15.03 9.32 -37.45
N ASN A 517 16.21 8.73 -37.75
CA ASN A 517 17.48 9.23 -37.24
C ASN A 517 17.81 10.66 -37.72
N ALA A 518 17.30 11.05 -38.88
CA ALA A 518 17.47 12.42 -39.39
C ALA A 518 16.54 13.45 -38.67
N MET A 519 15.45 12.98 -38.05
CA MET A 519 14.47 13.84 -37.37
C MET A 519 14.76 13.99 -35.88
N VAL A 520 15.20 12.93 -35.22
CA VAL A 520 15.41 12.93 -33.78
C VAL A 520 16.82 13.43 -33.44
N PRO A 521 16.97 14.52 -32.68
CA PRO A 521 18.28 14.99 -32.26
C PRO A 521 18.88 14.03 -31.22
N GLY A 522 19.99 13.39 -31.56
CA GLY A 522 20.69 12.45 -30.69
C GLY A 522 20.61 10.99 -31.16
N PRO A 523 21.30 10.09 -30.46
CA PRO A 523 21.30 8.68 -30.83
C PRO A 523 19.95 8.02 -30.59
N VAL A 524 19.45 7.30 -31.58
CA VAL A 524 18.26 6.45 -31.45
C VAL A 524 18.70 5.01 -31.35
N THR A 525 18.29 4.34 -30.28
CA THR A 525 18.57 2.91 -30.06
C THR A 525 17.35 2.08 -30.42
N TYR A 526 17.55 1.07 -31.27
CA TYR A 526 16.50 0.21 -31.77
C TYR A 526 16.56 -1.17 -31.11
N TYR A 527 15.41 -1.68 -30.71
CA TYR A 527 15.25 -3.00 -30.09
C TYR A 527 14.29 -3.82 -30.94
N PRO A 528 14.72 -4.95 -31.50
CA PRO A 528 13.83 -5.80 -32.28
C PRO A 528 12.80 -6.47 -31.39
N VAL A 529 11.57 -6.57 -31.88
CA VAL A 529 10.43 -7.17 -31.17
C VAL A 529 9.76 -8.18 -32.08
N ILE A 530 9.81 -9.45 -31.67
CA ILE A 530 9.19 -10.58 -32.34
C ILE A 530 8.08 -11.10 -31.45
N ARG A 531 6.89 -11.28 -32.01
CA ARG A 531 5.73 -11.80 -31.28
C ARG A 531 5.71 -13.33 -31.35
N ALA A 532 5.63 -13.97 -30.18
CA ALA A 532 5.55 -15.41 -30.08
C ALA A 532 4.65 -15.85 -28.92
N ARG A 533 4.22 -17.09 -28.97
CA ARG A 533 3.54 -17.78 -27.85
C ARG A 533 4.43 -18.89 -27.34
N ILE A 534 4.29 -19.24 -26.06
CA ILE A 534 4.84 -20.46 -25.52
C ILE A 534 3.89 -21.59 -25.92
N ALA A 535 4.40 -22.61 -26.61
CA ALA A 535 3.65 -23.80 -26.94
C ALA A 535 3.78 -24.85 -25.83
N THR A 536 5.02 -25.17 -25.40
CA THR A 536 5.25 -26.11 -24.31
C THR A 536 6.41 -25.65 -23.42
N VAL A 537 6.38 -26.05 -22.14
CA VAL A 537 7.49 -25.92 -21.19
C VAL A 537 7.79 -27.31 -20.64
N ASN A 538 9.01 -27.80 -20.82
CA ASN A 538 9.43 -29.16 -20.45
C ASN A 538 8.48 -30.28 -20.98
N GLY A 539 7.94 -30.08 -22.19
CA GLY A 539 7.01 -31.00 -22.82
C GLY A 539 5.56 -30.93 -22.28
N VAL A 540 5.28 -30.03 -21.33
CA VAL A 540 3.90 -29.77 -20.84
C VAL A 540 3.31 -28.64 -21.68
N ASP A 541 2.10 -28.85 -22.19
CA ASP A 541 1.37 -27.84 -22.97
C ASP A 541 1.03 -26.60 -22.14
N ALA A 542 1.11 -25.41 -22.77
CA ALA A 542 0.95 -24.13 -22.10
C ALA A 542 -0.41 -23.99 -21.39
N GLU A 543 -1.51 -24.54 -21.96
CA GLU A 543 -2.83 -24.55 -21.33
C GLU A 543 -2.86 -25.43 -20.08
N THR A 544 -2.29 -26.62 -20.15
CA THR A 544 -2.18 -27.51 -18.99
C THR A 544 -1.33 -26.89 -17.88
N LEU A 545 -0.26 -26.19 -18.26
CA LEU A 545 0.62 -25.49 -17.30
C LEU A 545 -0.10 -24.32 -16.64
N LYS A 546 -0.93 -23.57 -17.38
CA LYS A 546 -1.78 -22.51 -16.85
C LYS A 546 -2.69 -23.02 -15.71
N ASP A 547 -3.36 -24.17 -15.94
CA ASP A 547 -4.23 -24.78 -14.95
C ASP A 547 -3.45 -25.25 -13.70
N GLN A 548 -2.26 -25.81 -13.89
CA GLN A 548 -1.40 -26.24 -12.78
C GLN A 548 -0.87 -25.07 -11.92
N LEU A 549 -0.56 -23.94 -12.54
CA LEU A 549 -0.05 -22.75 -11.87
C LEU A 549 -1.16 -21.84 -11.29
N GLY A 550 -2.41 -22.30 -11.27
CA GLY A 550 -3.53 -21.58 -10.65
C GLY A 550 -4.08 -20.43 -11.49
N ASN A 551 -4.29 -20.69 -12.77
CA ASN A 551 -4.91 -19.78 -13.73
C ASN A 551 -4.09 -18.49 -13.99
N TYR A 552 -2.76 -18.61 -14.06
CA TYR A 552 -1.89 -17.51 -14.43
C TYR A 552 -1.99 -17.23 -15.94
N ASP A 553 -2.69 -16.17 -16.33
CA ASP A 553 -2.80 -15.64 -17.70
C ASP A 553 -1.45 -15.38 -18.40
N ASN A 554 -0.36 -15.50 -17.69
CA ASN A 554 0.96 -15.19 -18.18
C ASN A 554 1.58 -16.30 -19.03
N VAL A 555 1.05 -17.50 -19.07
CA VAL A 555 1.62 -18.64 -19.82
C VAL A 555 1.20 -18.60 -21.27
N THR A 556 -0.08 -18.39 -21.54
CA THR A 556 -0.70 -18.47 -22.87
C THR A 556 -0.71 -17.15 -23.65
N ARG A 557 -0.26 -16.05 -23.04
CA ARG A 557 -0.21 -14.75 -23.71
C ARG A 557 0.82 -14.70 -24.84
N VAL A 558 0.65 -13.73 -25.72
CA VAL A 558 1.69 -13.38 -26.70
C VAL A 558 2.82 -12.63 -26.01
N PHE A 559 4.03 -13.17 -26.09
CA PHE A 559 5.25 -12.56 -25.60
C PHE A 559 5.94 -11.73 -26.68
N ASN A 560 6.57 -10.65 -26.25
CA ASN A 560 7.52 -9.91 -27.07
C ASN A 560 8.91 -10.50 -26.79
N LEU A 561 9.44 -11.22 -27.76
CA LEU A 561 10.81 -11.73 -27.78
C LEU A 561 11.73 -10.66 -28.35
N SER A 562 12.99 -10.69 -27.98
CA SER A 562 14.03 -9.88 -28.60
C SER A 562 15.27 -10.72 -28.87
N TYR A 563 16.25 -10.17 -29.60
CA TYR A 563 17.55 -10.80 -29.79
C TYR A 563 18.67 -9.80 -29.60
N GLY A 564 19.82 -10.28 -29.18
CA GLY A 564 21.01 -9.47 -28.93
C GLY A 564 22.14 -10.29 -28.31
N ASP A 565 23.38 -9.80 -28.45
CA ASP A 565 24.59 -10.49 -27.95
C ASP A 565 25.02 -10.01 -26.57
N SER A 566 24.43 -8.94 -26.06
CA SER A 566 24.78 -8.29 -24.79
C SER A 566 23.57 -8.05 -23.90
N LEU A 567 23.86 -7.92 -22.61
CA LEU A 567 22.86 -7.44 -21.64
C LEU A 567 22.44 -6.01 -21.98
N LEU A 568 21.18 -5.70 -21.70
CA LEU A 568 20.72 -4.31 -21.69
C LEU A 568 21.37 -3.56 -20.49
N ASP A 569 21.55 -2.24 -20.62
CA ASP A 569 22.20 -1.41 -19.58
C ASP A 569 21.51 -1.49 -18.22
N THR A 570 20.25 -1.94 -18.19
CA THR A 570 19.44 -2.11 -16.99
C THR A 570 19.44 -3.53 -16.44
N GLU A 571 20.21 -4.45 -17.04
CA GLU A 571 20.20 -5.87 -16.70
C GLU A 571 21.57 -6.34 -16.20
N PHE A 572 21.55 -7.42 -15.44
CA PHE A 572 22.74 -8.16 -15.03
C PHE A 572 22.48 -9.67 -15.08
N LEU A 573 23.54 -10.41 -15.28
CA LEU A 573 23.49 -11.85 -15.34
C LEU A 573 23.42 -12.42 -13.92
N GLN A 574 22.36 -13.19 -13.61
CA GLN A 574 22.18 -13.81 -12.32
C GLN A 574 22.75 -15.22 -12.29
N GLN A 575 22.47 -16.00 -13.33
CA GLN A 575 22.94 -17.37 -13.50
C GLN A 575 23.20 -17.66 -14.98
N SER A 576 24.22 -18.46 -15.32
CA SER A 576 24.50 -18.91 -16.68
C SER A 576 25.19 -20.26 -16.69
N ILE A 577 24.89 -21.05 -17.72
CA ILE A 577 25.60 -22.31 -18.03
C ILE A 577 27.01 -22.00 -18.50
N ALA A 578 27.17 -21.00 -19.36
CA ALA A 578 28.44 -20.52 -19.87
C ALA A 578 28.92 -19.34 -19.02
N ALA A 579 29.98 -19.51 -18.25
CA ALA A 579 30.49 -18.52 -17.31
C ALA A 579 30.53 -17.10 -17.92
N GLU A 580 29.72 -16.17 -17.36
CA GLU A 580 29.62 -14.76 -17.75
C GLU A 580 29.07 -14.46 -19.16
N GLN A 581 28.60 -15.46 -19.93
CA GLN A 581 28.01 -15.27 -21.25
C GLN A 581 26.48 -15.51 -21.20
N LEU A 582 25.73 -14.79 -22.04
CA LEU A 582 24.27 -14.94 -22.16
C LEU A 582 23.89 -16.30 -22.76
N PHE A 583 24.69 -16.78 -23.72
CA PHE A 583 24.43 -17.99 -24.48
C PHE A 583 25.62 -18.94 -24.44
N ASP A 584 25.36 -20.23 -24.43
CA ASP A 584 26.39 -21.24 -24.58
C ASP A 584 26.81 -21.34 -26.07
N ALA A 585 28.03 -20.95 -26.34
CA ALA A 585 28.59 -20.93 -27.72
C ALA A 585 29.04 -22.30 -28.24
N THR A 586 28.85 -23.37 -27.48
CA THR A 586 29.28 -24.71 -27.89
C THR A 586 28.36 -25.30 -28.95
N GLY A 587 28.56 -24.97 -30.24
CA GLY A 587 27.89 -25.63 -31.37
C GLY A 587 27.54 -24.82 -32.59
N LEU A 588 27.92 -23.54 -32.66
CA LEU A 588 27.62 -22.68 -33.79
C LEU A 588 28.61 -22.97 -34.98
N THR A 589 28.38 -24.05 -35.69
CA THR A 589 28.95 -24.23 -37.00
C THR A 589 27.84 -24.23 -38.06
N GLY A 590 27.48 -23.04 -38.52
CA GLY A 590 26.79 -22.81 -39.80
C GLY A 590 25.31 -23.15 -39.91
N THR A 591 24.70 -23.87 -39.01
CA THR A 591 23.27 -24.12 -38.91
C THR A 591 22.84 -23.93 -37.47
N ALA A 592 21.73 -23.20 -37.21
CA ALA A 592 21.20 -22.96 -35.88
C ALA A 592 21.12 -24.29 -35.10
N PRO A 593 21.65 -24.35 -33.85
CA PRO A 593 21.50 -25.55 -33.03
C PRO A 593 20.01 -25.83 -32.76
N SER A 594 19.64 -27.09 -32.74
CA SER A 594 18.31 -27.47 -32.25
C SER A 594 18.49 -28.38 -31.02
N PRO A 595 18.05 -27.94 -29.83
CA PRO A 595 17.36 -26.69 -29.43
C PRO A 595 18.31 -25.47 -29.32
N VAL A 596 17.73 -24.29 -29.48
CA VAL A 596 18.41 -22.98 -29.46
C VAL A 596 18.63 -22.49 -28.03
N PRO A 597 19.83 -21.99 -27.62
CA PRO A 597 20.01 -21.38 -26.32
C PRO A 597 19.28 -20.03 -26.22
N ILE A 598 18.56 -19.79 -25.11
CA ILE A 598 17.89 -18.53 -24.80
C ILE A 598 18.28 -18.04 -23.42
N SER A 599 18.16 -16.72 -23.24
CA SER A 599 18.28 -16.06 -21.95
C SER A 599 16.91 -15.58 -21.47
N ILE A 600 16.56 -15.87 -20.21
CA ILE A 600 15.28 -15.49 -19.64
C ILE A 600 15.45 -14.46 -18.51
N LEU A 601 14.43 -13.65 -18.22
CA LEU A 601 14.38 -12.85 -17.02
C LEU A 601 13.98 -13.69 -15.80
N ASP A 602 14.59 -13.39 -14.64
CA ASP A 602 14.30 -14.04 -13.36
C ASP A 602 12.81 -13.97 -12.98
N THR A 603 12.14 -12.88 -13.32
CA THR A 603 10.72 -12.68 -13.07
C THR A 603 9.86 -13.74 -13.78
N ILE A 604 10.13 -14.02 -15.05
CA ILE A 604 9.37 -15.05 -15.78
C ILE A 604 9.80 -16.46 -15.35
N GLY A 605 11.09 -16.65 -15.05
CA GLY A 605 11.58 -17.90 -14.49
C GLY A 605 10.90 -18.27 -13.19
N GLY A 606 10.71 -17.29 -12.29
CA GLY A 606 9.98 -17.47 -11.03
C GLY A 606 8.49 -17.71 -11.20
N TYR A 607 7.83 -17.09 -12.18
CA TYR A 607 6.39 -17.28 -12.43
C TYR A 607 6.06 -18.63 -13.06
N LEU A 608 6.91 -19.11 -13.96
CA LEU A 608 6.71 -20.36 -14.69
C LEU A 608 7.49 -21.54 -14.08
N GLU A 609 8.17 -21.32 -12.94
CA GLU A 609 9.02 -22.30 -12.27
C GLU A 609 10.12 -22.85 -13.18
N ILE A 610 10.64 -22.01 -14.10
CA ILE A 610 11.66 -22.37 -15.09
C ILE A 610 13.06 -22.14 -14.53
N SER A 611 13.94 -23.13 -14.75
CA SER A 611 15.32 -23.15 -14.33
C SER A 611 16.29 -23.28 -15.52
N LEU A 612 17.60 -23.22 -15.26
CA LEU A 612 18.63 -23.51 -16.29
C LEU A 612 18.43 -24.91 -16.84
N HIS A 613 18.64 -25.07 -18.14
CA HIS A 613 18.49 -26.30 -18.95
C HIS A 613 17.03 -26.69 -19.25
N ASP A 614 16.04 -26.01 -18.74
CA ASP A 614 14.64 -26.31 -19.07
C ASP A 614 14.37 -26.01 -20.55
N GLU A 615 13.52 -26.83 -21.15
CA GLU A 615 13.12 -26.69 -22.55
C GLU A 615 11.85 -25.87 -22.69
N ILE A 616 11.88 -24.88 -23.60
CA ILE A 616 10.70 -24.07 -23.95
C ILE A 616 10.54 -24.13 -25.46
N VAL A 617 9.34 -24.48 -25.91
CA VAL A 617 9.00 -24.40 -27.34
C VAL A 617 8.16 -23.15 -27.58
N PHE A 618 8.64 -22.27 -28.46
CA PHE A 618 7.89 -21.10 -28.88
C PHE A 618 7.23 -21.33 -30.23
N ASP A 619 6.01 -20.85 -30.37
CA ASP A 619 5.35 -20.70 -31.66
C ASP A 619 5.50 -19.27 -32.15
N ILE A 620 6.21 -19.10 -33.26
CA ILE A 620 6.40 -17.81 -33.93
C ILE A 620 5.67 -17.87 -35.27
N GLN A 621 4.44 -17.34 -35.28
CA GLN A 621 3.57 -17.31 -36.50
C GLN A 621 3.41 -18.70 -37.18
N GLY A 622 3.22 -19.74 -36.38
CA GLY A 622 3.03 -21.11 -36.84
C GLY A 622 4.35 -21.91 -37.03
N VAL A 623 5.50 -21.34 -36.71
CA VAL A 623 6.78 -22.02 -36.74
C VAL A 623 7.24 -22.35 -35.31
N PRO A 624 7.32 -23.64 -34.94
CA PRO A 624 7.80 -24.05 -33.62
C PRO A 624 9.34 -23.91 -33.54
N ILE A 625 9.81 -23.21 -32.52
CA ILE A 625 11.25 -23.04 -32.22
C ILE A 625 11.54 -23.72 -30.88
N HIS A 626 12.32 -24.77 -30.91
CA HIS A 626 12.79 -25.49 -29.73
C HIS A 626 13.95 -24.76 -29.08
N THR A 627 13.84 -24.47 -27.80
CA THR A 627 14.86 -23.71 -27.06
C THR A 627 15.16 -24.37 -25.72
N TYR A 628 16.33 -24.02 -25.16
CA TYR A 628 16.65 -24.33 -23.77
C TYR A 628 17.20 -23.10 -23.05
N VAL A 629 16.97 -23.02 -21.74
CA VAL A 629 17.41 -21.88 -20.92
C VAL A 629 18.91 -21.99 -20.67
N SER A 630 19.68 -21.12 -21.30
CA SER A 630 21.13 -21.00 -21.16
C SER A 630 21.51 -20.05 -20.01
N SER A 631 20.74 -19.00 -19.76
CA SER A 631 21.02 -18.04 -18.69
C SER A 631 19.77 -17.39 -18.15
N ILE A 632 19.89 -16.91 -16.91
CA ILE A 632 18.86 -16.14 -16.22
C ILE A 632 19.42 -14.75 -15.93
N ARG A 633 18.73 -13.73 -16.44
CA ARG A 633 19.03 -12.32 -16.26
C ARG A 633 18.14 -11.73 -15.17
N SER A 634 18.62 -10.70 -14.49
CA SER A 634 17.82 -9.89 -13.57
C SER A 634 17.98 -8.41 -13.91
N ARG A 635 17.03 -7.58 -13.47
CA ARG A 635 17.04 -6.14 -13.70
C ARG A 635 17.32 -5.38 -12.42
N PHE A 636 18.28 -4.42 -12.44
CA PHE A 636 18.51 -3.54 -11.29
C PHE A 636 17.63 -2.29 -11.32
N GLN A 637 16.99 -1.99 -12.45
CA GLN A 637 16.06 -0.88 -12.55
C GLN A 637 14.70 -1.37 -13.01
N ARG A 638 13.65 -0.91 -12.34
CA ARG A 638 12.25 -1.18 -12.70
C ARG A 638 11.56 0.05 -13.32
N GLY A 639 12.34 1.07 -13.71
CA GLY A 639 11.88 2.26 -14.41
C GLY A 639 11.37 1.98 -15.82
N PRO A 640 10.84 2.98 -16.54
CA PRO A 640 10.38 2.87 -17.92
C PRO A 640 11.58 2.70 -18.86
N SER A 641 12.17 1.52 -18.88
CA SER A 641 13.20 1.06 -19.79
C SER A 641 12.69 -0.17 -20.55
N PRO A 642 13.07 -0.34 -21.82
CA PRO A 642 12.68 -1.53 -22.56
C PRO A 642 13.20 -2.79 -21.86
N PHE A 643 12.37 -3.82 -21.80
CA PHE A 643 12.75 -5.12 -21.28
C PHE A 643 12.05 -6.24 -22.05
N PHE A 644 12.72 -7.37 -22.12
CA PHE A 644 12.21 -8.55 -22.82
C PHE A 644 12.36 -9.75 -21.90
N TYR A 645 11.27 -10.52 -21.74
CA TYR A 645 11.32 -11.71 -20.90
C TYR A 645 12.27 -12.78 -21.47
N PHE A 646 12.34 -12.87 -22.80
CA PHE A 646 13.14 -13.85 -23.52
C PHE A 646 14.03 -13.12 -24.52
N MET A 647 15.28 -13.49 -24.52
CA MET A 647 16.30 -12.98 -25.46
C MET A 647 16.95 -14.13 -26.21
N PHE A 648 17.07 -13.99 -27.52
CA PHE A 648 17.60 -14.95 -28.42
C PHE A 648 18.94 -14.47 -29.01
N GLN A 649 19.66 -15.38 -29.65
CA GLN A 649 20.84 -15.00 -30.47
C GLN A 649 20.39 -14.35 -31.78
N PRO A 650 21.12 -13.32 -32.29
CA PRO A 650 20.80 -12.65 -33.56
C PRO A 650 20.68 -13.59 -34.75
N GLU A 651 21.58 -14.60 -34.82
CA GLU A 651 21.65 -15.56 -35.95
C GLU A 651 20.36 -16.38 -36.10
N VAL A 652 19.59 -16.51 -35.06
CA VAL A 652 18.36 -17.31 -35.06
C VAL A 652 17.16 -16.46 -35.47
N MET A 653 17.13 -15.17 -35.08
CA MET A 653 15.93 -14.36 -35.12
C MET A 653 15.99 -13.15 -36.05
N ALA A 654 17.16 -12.83 -36.66
CA ALA A 654 17.31 -11.63 -37.48
C ALA A 654 16.36 -11.58 -38.69
N ASP A 655 16.04 -12.75 -39.24
CA ASP A 655 15.18 -12.88 -40.44
C ASP A 655 13.69 -13.06 -40.10
N ALA A 656 13.35 -13.14 -38.78
CA ALA A 656 11.95 -13.30 -38.36
C ALA A 656 11.14 -12.00 -38.60
N PRO A 657 9.84 -12.11 -38.91
CA PRO A 657 8.97 -10.96 -38.99
C PRO A 657 8.98 -10.17 -37.69
N GLN A 658 9.42 -8.91 -37.74
CA GLN A 658 9.68 -8.10 -36.56
C GLN A 658 9.22 -6.66 -36.75
N ILE A 659 8.87 -6.03 -35.65
CA ILE A 659 8.75 -4.60 -35.49
C ILE A 659 9.85 -4.12 -34.54
N GLN A 660 10.08 -2.81 -34.49
CA GLN A 660 11.10 -2.31 -33.59
C GLN A 660 10.53 -1.34 -32.57
N PHE A 661 11.03 -1.46 -31.37
CA PHE A 661 10.90 -0.48 -30.32
C PHE A 661 12.13 0.42 -30.35
N ALA A 662 11.93 1.72 -30.43
CA ALA A 662 13.06 2.65 -30.45
C ALA A 662 13.02 3.57 -29.23
N THR A 663 14.18 3.95 -28.74
CA THR A 663 14.34 4.89 -27.62
C THR A 663 15.30 6.00 -28.00
N ALA A 664 15.02 7.20 -27.52
CA ALA A 664 15.92 8.34 -27.69
C ALA A 664 15.93 9.17 -26.39
N GLN A 665 17.06 9.82 -26.17
CA GLN A 665 17.18 10.85 -25.15
C GLN A 665 17.21 12.21 -25.86
N VAL A 666 16.20 13.02 -25.60
CA VAL A 666 16.05 14.35 -26.22
C VAL A 666 15.73 15.39 -25.13
N ASP A 667 15.97 16.66 -25.47
CA ASP A 667 15.55 17.74 -24.56
C ASP A 667 14.03 17.69 -24.36
N GLY A 668 13.59 17.74 -23.14
CA GLY A 668 12.17 17.62 -22.77
C GLY A 668 11.28 18.68 -23.44
N GLU A 669 11.81 19.88 -23.72
CA GLU A 669 11.08 20.94 -24.42
C GLU A 669 10.82 20.61 -25.90
N LEU A 670 11.63 19.76 -26.49
CA LEU A 670 11.49 19.35 -27.91
C LEU A 670 10.56 18.15 -28.09
N ILE A 671 10.25 17.38 -27.03
CA ILE A 671 9.46 16.15 -27.14
C ILE A 671 8.09 16.40 -27.80
N PRO A 672 7.29 17.40 -27.43
CA PRO A 672 5.98 17.62 -28.04
C PRO A 672 6.07 17.92 -29.54
N GLN A 673 7.07 18.71 -29.96
CA GLN A 673 7.29 19.01 -31.37
C GLN A 673 7.73 17.76 -32.14
N LEU A 674 8.69 17.01 -31.59
CA LEU A 674 9.17 15.78 -32.22
C LEU A 674 8.07 14.72 -32.34
N GLN A 675 7.24 14.58 -31.33
CA GLN A 675 6.06 13.71 -31.38
C GLN A 675 5.15 14.08 -32.53
N THR A 676 4.89 15.38 -32.70
CA THR A 676 4.06 15.90 -33.78
C THR A 676 4.68 15.64 -35.17
N ASP A 677 5.98 15.89 -35.32
CA ASP A 677 6.69 15.72 -36.58
C ASP A 677 6.82 14.23 -36.99
N VAL A 678 7.14 13.35 -36.02
CA VAL A 678 7.20 11.90 -36.26
C VAL A 678 5.83 11.38 -36.64
N ALA A 679 4.82 11.75 -35.93
CA ALA A 679 3.48 11.26 -36.17
C ALA A 679 2.88 11.77 -37.51
N LYS A 680 3.13 13.01 -37.92
CA LYS A 680 2.76 13.50 -39.27
C LYS A 680 3.45 12.73 -40.39
N LYS A 681 4.72 12.37 -40.23
CA LYS A 681 5.50 11.67 -41.25
C LYS A 681 5.29 10.17 -41.24
N PHE A 682 5.05 9.60 -40.06
CA PHE A 682 4.92 8.16 -39.82
C PHE A 682 3.71 7.87 -38.94
N PRO A 683 2.48 7.90 -39.46
CA PRO A 683 1.25 7.72 -38.66
C PRO A 683 1.17 6.38 -37.92
N GLY A 684 1.93 5.37 -38.38
CA GLY A 684 2.02 4.04 -37.75
C GLY A 684 2.92 3.99 -36.51
N ILE A 685 3.78 5.01 -36.29
CA ILE A 685 4.68 5.05 -35.13
C ILE A 685 3.95 5.71 -33.95
N THR A 686 3.82 4.99 -32.87
CA THR A 686 3.30 5.54 -31.61
C THR A 686 4.43 6.10 -30.77
N THR A 687 4.43 7.40 -30.51
CA THR A 687 5.44 8.05 -29.66
C THR A 687 4.92 8.24 -28.25
N LEU A 688 5.78 7.93 -27.26
CA LEU A 688 5.48 8.06 -25.83
C LEU A 688 6.47 9.03 -25.19
N ASP A 689 5.96 10.02 -24.47
CA ASP A 689 6.76 10.90 -23.62
C ASP A 689 6.98 10.24 -22.25
N GLY A 690 8.17 9.71 -22.05
CA GLY A 690 8.56 9.05 -20.79
C GLY A 690 8.59 10.03 -19.60
N ALA A 691 8.96 11.30 -19.84
CA ALA A 691 8.99 12.30 -18.79
C ALA A 691 7.57 12.63 -18.28
N SER A 692 6.60 12.73 -19.20
CA SER A 692 5.19 12.94 -18.84
C SER A 692 4.61 11.75 -18.08
N ILE A 693 4.94 10.52 -18.51
CA ILE A 693 4.55 9.29 -17.80
C ILE A 693 5.16 9.25 -16.39
N ALA A 694 6.46 9.55 -16.27
CA ALA A 694 7.13 9.60 -14.97
C ALA A 694 6.50 10.66 -14.04
N LYS A 695 6.12 11.82 -14.58
CA LYS A 695 5.44 12.88 -13.83
C LYS A 695 4.06 12.46 -13.34
N GLN A 696 3.27 11.77 -14.15
CA GLN A 696 1.97 11.24 -13.76
C GLN A 696 2.10 10.18 -12.67
N LEU A 697 3.07 9.25 -12.84
CA LEU A 697 3.38 8.24 -11.85
C LEU A 697 3.81 8.87 -10.51
N LYS A 698 4.70 9.88 -10.59
CA LYS A 698 5.12 10.64 -9.41
C LYS A 698 3.93 11.30 -8.72
N GLY A 699 3.03 11.95 -9.45
CA GLY A 699 1.84 12.56 -8.89
C GLY A 699 0.96 11.55 -8.13
N PHE A 700 0.77 10.37 -8.69
CA PHE A 700 0.04 9.28 -8.02
C PHE A 700 0.76 8.80 -6.74
N VAL A 701 2.07 8.57 -6.80
CA VAL A 701 2.85 8.16 -5.62
C VAL A 701 2.87 9.25 -4.56
N ASP A 702 2.97 10.53 -4.94
CA ASP A 702 2.89 11.67 -4.01
C ASP A 702 1.55 11.68 -3.26
N GLN A 703 0.44 11.38 -3.95
CA GLN A 703 -0.89 11.27 -3.33
C GLN A 703 -0.97 10.08 -2.38
N LEU A 704 -0.47 8.90 -2.76
CA LEU A 704 -0.37 7.75 -1.85
C LEU A 704 0.48 8.06 -0.62
N THR A 705 1.59 8.78 -0.83
CA THR A 705 2.49 9.24 0.23
C THR A 705 1.78 10.17 1.21
N GLN A 706 0.96 11.10 0.73
CA GLN A 706 0.15 11.97 1.60
C GLN A 706 -0.80 11.18 2.51
N LEU A 707 -1.45 10.15 1.98
CA LEU A 707 -2.30 9.27 2.79
C LEU A 707 -1.51 8.55 3.87
N VAL A 708 -0.37 7.97 3.51
CA VAL A 708 0.53 7.31 4.48
C VAL A 708 1.00 8.30 5.54
N GLN A 709 1.30 9.56 5.17
CA GLN A 709 1.72 10.61 6.11
C GLN A 709 0.63 10.98 7.11
N ILE A 710 -0.65 11.00 6.72
CA ILE A 710 -1.77 11.23 7.64
C ILE A 710 -1.79 10.13 8.73
N PHE A 711 -1.74 8.86 8.35
CA PHE A 711 -1.72 7.75 9.30
C PHE A 711 -0.43 7.69 10.13
N THR A 712 0.71 8.05 9.54
CA THR A 712 1.99 8.21 10.26
C THR A 712 1.88 9.30 11.32
N GLY A 713 1.31 10.46 10.99
CA GLY A 713 1.09 11.56 11.92
C GLY A 713 0.21 11.13 13.10
N LEU A 714 -0.89 10.42 12.84
CA LEU A 714 -1.75 9.86 13.88
C LEU A 714 -0.99 8.86 14.78
N SER A 715 -0.14 8.03 14.19
CA SER A 715 0.70 7.06 14.93
C SER A 715 1.74 7.74 15.84
N VAL A 716 2.38 8.79 15.33
CA VAL A 716 3.33 9.62 16.11
C VAL A 716 2.62 10.30 17.28
N LEU A 717 1.45 10.88 17.03
CA LEU A 717 0.63 11.50 18.09
C LEU A 717 0.25 10.47 19.16
N ALA A 718 -0.16 9.26 18.76
CA ALA A 718 -0.45 8.19 19.69
C ALA A 718 0.79 7.82 20.52
N GLY A 719 1.96 7.71 19.90
CA GLY A 719 3.24 7.44 20.59
C GLY A 719 3.60 8.52 21.62
N VAL A 720 3.46 9.80 21.25
CA VAL A 720 3.69 10.94 22.17
C VAL A 720 2.71 10.90 23.34
N MET A 721 1.43 10.58 23.11
CA MET A 721 0.42 10.47 24.15
C MET A 721 0.72 9.34 25.13
N ILE A 722 1.22 8.21 24.65
CA ILE A 722 1.63 7.10 25.50
C ILE A 722 2.82 7.50 26.36
N LEU A 723 3.77 8.25 25.80
CA LEU A 723 4.90 8.80 26.52
C LEU A 723 4.44 9.72 27.66
N ILE A 724 3.57 10.67 27.39
CA ILE A 724 3.00 11.59 28.39
C ILE A 724 2.26 10.77 29.46
N THR A 725 1.45 9.82 29.06
CA THR A 725 0.67 8.95 29.97
C THR A 725 1.59 8.13 30.90
N SER A 726 2.66 7.56 30.36
CA SER A 726 3.65 6.80 31.14
C SER A 726 4.36 7.69 32.15
N LEU A 727 4.75 8.91 31.78
CA LEU A 727 5.36 9.87 32.70
C LEU A 727 4.41 10.33 33.81
N VAL A 728 3.14 10.61 33.47
CA VAL A 728 2.12 10.97 34.47
C VAL A 728 1.86 9.80 35.42
N SER A 729 1.88 8.56 34.91
CA SER A 729 1.72 7.36 35.74
C SER A 729 2.82 7.20 36.80
N THR A 730 4.06 7.57 36.47
CA THR A 730 5.21 7.46 37.37
C THR A 730 5.44 8.72 38.23
N SER A 731 4.64 9.77 38.04
CA SER A 731 4.88 11.09 38.64
C SER A 731 4.91 11.07 40.16
N GLN A 732 4.05 10.30 40.81
CA GLN A 732 4.00 10.24 42.30
C GLN A 732 5.24 9.58 42.91
N ASP A 733 5.69 8.46 42.33
CA ASP A 733 6.89 7.76 42.79
C ASP A 733 8.12 8.68 42.65
N ARG A 734 8.20 9.42 41.57
CA ARG A 734 9.27 10.37 41.30
C ARG A 734 9.24 11.62 42.22
N LEU A 735 8.05 12.07 42.59
CA LEU A 735 7.90 13.16 43.55
C LEU A 735 8.45 12.76 44.92
N GLN A 736 8.18 11.55 45.39
CA GLN A 736 8.70 11.02 46.65
C GLN A 736 10.23 10.88 46.60
N GLU A 737 10.78 10.34 45.51
CA GLU A 737 12.22 10.22 45.31
C GLU A 737 12.92 11.60 45.29
N SER A 738 12.34 12.56 44.56
CA SER A 738 12.89 13.93 44.54
C SER A 738 12.90 14.58 45.90
N ALA A 739 11.89 14.30 46.74
CA ALA A 739 11.86 14.78 48.11
C ALA A 739 12.96 14.14 48.95
N TYR A 740 13.20 12.81 48.84
CA TYR A 740 14.30 12.15 49.54
C TYR A 740 15.68 12.68 49.10
N PHE A 741 15.93 12.81 47.84
CA PHE A 741 17.22 13.34 47.35
C PHE A 741 17.46 14.82 47.80
N ARG A 742 16.41 15.62 47.87
CA ARG A 742 16.51 17.01 48.39
C ARG A 742 16.80 17.03 49.91
N LEU A 743 16.19 16.14 50.65
CA LEU A 743 16.45 16.01 52.08
C LEU A 743 17.89 15.53 52.33
N MET A 744 18.51 14.77 51.42
CA MET A 744 19.93 14.42 51.43
C MET A 744 20.84 15.51 50.93
N GLY A 745 20.34 16.71 50.58
CA GLY A 745 21.16 17.90 50.17
C GLY A 745 21.46 18.00 48.68
N MET A 746 20.80 17.18 47.84
CA MET A 746 21.03 17.24 46.39
C MET A 746 20.47 18.54 45.79
N LEU A 747 21.25 19.15 44.90
CA LEU A 747 20.86 20.40 44.23
C LEU A 747 19.72 20.12 43.21
N THR A 748 18.84 21.11 43.07
CA THR A 748 17.74 21.00 42.09
C THR A 748 18.21 20.75 40.65
N LYS A 749 19.34 21.36 40.27
CA LYS A 749 19.98 21.16 38.94
C LYS A 749 20.38 19.70 38.68
N ASP A 750 20.90 19.04 39.71
CA ASP A 750 21.33 17.64 39.59
C ASP A 750 20.13 16.69 39.46
N LEU A 751 19.02 16.96 40.15
CA LEU A 751 17.77 16.25 40.00
C LEU A 751 17.18 16.40 38.59
N TYR A 752 17.26 17.63 38.02
CA TYR A 752 16.89 17.83 36.62
C TYR A 752 17.76 17.01 35.67
N ALA A 753 19.08 17.05 35.87
CA ALA A 753 20.04 16.33 35.04
C ALA A 753 19.80 14.82 35.10
N ILE A 754 19.56 14.23 36.26
CA ILE A 754 19.25 12.80 36.43
C ILE A 754 18.00 12.43 35.63
N ASN A 755 16.93 13.22 35.75
CA ASN A 755 15.68 12.95 35.07
C ASN A 755 15.81 13.06 33.52
N VAL A 756 16.53 14.08 33.05
CA VAL A 756 16.82 14.26 31.61
C VAL A 756 17.66 13.09 31.08
N ILE A 757 18.76 12.74 31.77
CA ILE A 757 19.65 11.66 31.37
C ILE A 757 18.90 10.31 31.34
N GLU A 758 18.10 10.01 32.35
CA GLU A 758 17.30 8.78 32.41
C GLU A 758 16.36 8.66 31.21
N LEU A 759 15.58 9.72 30.90
CA LEU A 759 14.62 9.70 29.78
C LEU A 759 15.33 9.66 28.42
N MET A 760 16.43 10.41 28.27
CA MET A 760 17.24 10.40 27.05
C MET A 760 17.87 9.03 26.78
N LEU A 761 18.40 8.38 27.80
CA LEU A 761 18.96 7.03 27.67
C LEU A 761 17.89 6.01 27.30
N LEU A 762 16.74 6.03 28.00
CA LEU A 762 15.63 5.14 27.66
C LEU A 762 15.09 5.38 26.25
N GLY A 763 15.02 6.65 25.84
CA GLY A 763 14.59 7.02 24.48
C GLY A 763 15.57 6.56 23.40
N LEU A 764 16.89 6.75 23.64
CA LEU A 764 17.92 6.28 22.70
C LEU A 764 17.87 4.76 22.52
N LEU A 765 17.81 4.03 23.64
CA LEU A 765 17.70 2.58 23.62
C LEU A 765 16.40 2.09 22.97
N ALA A 766 15.29 2.80 23.24
CA ALA A 766 14.01 2.51 22.62
C ALA A 766 14.03 2.79 21.11
N PHE A 767 14.75 3.83 20.68
CA PHE A 767 14.95 4.12 19.26
C PHE A 767 15.73 3.00 18.56
N VAL A 768 16.85 2.58 19.13
CA VAL A 768 17.68 1.49 18.57
C VAL A 768 16.87 0.21 18.47
N ALA A 769 16.12 -0.16 19.52
CA ALA A 769 15.27 -1.34 19.52
C ALA A 769 14.12 -1.24 18.51
N GLY A 770 13.43 -0.11 18.51
CA GLY A 770 12.29 0.13 17.64
C GLY A 770 12.70 0.19 16.16
N SER A 771 13.77 0.92 15.83
CA SER A 771 14.26 1.01 14.45
C SER A 771 14.79 -0.33 13.93
N SER A 772 15.51 -1.12 14.76
CA SER A 772 16.01 -2.44 14.36
C SER A 772 14.87 -3.41 14.03
N LEU A 773 13.83 -3.46 14.86
CA LEU A 773 12.67 -4.30 14.59
C LEU A 773 11.79 -3.71 13.48
N GLY A 774 11.70 -2.37 13.40
CA GLY A 774 11.05 -1.68 12.30
C GLY A 774 11.70 -1.96 10.94
N TYR A 775 13.03 -2.05 10.91
CA TYR A 775 13.77 -2.50 9.73
C TYR A 775 13.34 -3.91 9.31
N ALA A 776 13.30 -4.86 10.24
CA ALA A 776 12.89 -6.23 9.93
C ALA A 776 11.44 -6.32 9.41
N VAL A 777 10.52 -5.55 10.00
CA VAL A 777 9.12 -5.48 9.57
C VAL A 777 9.00 -4.84 8.18
N ALA A 778 9.66 -3.70 7.96
CA ALA A 778 9.64 -3.01 6.67
C ALA A 778 10.27 -3.88 5.57
N TYR A 779 11.41 -4.50 5.83
CA TYR A 779 12.05 -5.45 4.91
C TYR A 779 11.10 -6.61 4.53
N SER A 780 10.42 -7.20 5.54
CA SER A 780 9.50 -8.31 5.28
C SER A 780 8.30 -7.87 4.42
N ILE A 781 7.73 -6.72 4.71
CA ILE A 781 6.59 -6.19 3.95
C ILE A 781 7.00 -5.83 2.52
N THR A 782 8.12 -5.13 2.34
CA THR A 782 8.58 -4.72 1.00
C THR A 782 8.95 -5.92 0.13
N THR A 783 9.67 -6.90 0.69
CA THR A 783 10.20 -8.04 -0.08
C THR A 783 9.12 -9.10 -0.35
N PHE A 784 8.32 -9.48 0.69
CA PHE A 784 7.38 -10.60 0.54
C PHE A 784 5.97 -10.19 0.13
N TRP A 785 5.58 -8.94 0.36
CA TRP A 785 4.22 -8.50 0.05
C TRP A 785 4.15 -7.62 -1.20
N PHE A 786 5.13 -6.71 -1.36
CA PHE A 786 5.20 -5.80 -2.50
C PHE A 786 6.18 -6.24 -3.59
N ASN A 787 6.99 -7.28 -3.35
CA ASN A 787 8.05 -7.75 -4.25
C ASN A 787 8.99 -6.61 -4.70
N LEU A 788 9.32 -5.70 -3.76
CA LEU A 788 10.25 -4.60 -3.97
C LEU A 788 11.57 -4.85 -3.25
N THR A 789 12.67 -4.36 -3.80
CA THR A 789 13.96 -4.36 -3.11
C THR A 789 13.96 -3.29 -2.03
N PHE A 790 14.24 -3.68 -0.77
CA PHE A 790 14.21 -2.76 0.36
C PHE A 790 15.35 -1.75 0.30
N VAL A 791 15.03 -0.45 0.47
CA VAL A 791 15.99 0.65 0.59
C VAL A 791 15.90 1.25 1.99
N ALA A 792 17.02 1.24 2.72
CA ALA A 792 17.06 1.73 4.11
C ALA A 792 17.08 3.26 4.16
N PRO A 793 16.13 3.93 4.87
CA PRO A 793 16.06 5.37 4.97
C PRO A 793 17.01 5.93 6.04
N TRP A 794 18.31 5.99 5.78
CA TRP A 794 19.30 6.44 6.76
C TRP A 794 19.10 7.90 7.18
N ASP A 795 18.75 8.78 6.25
CA ASP A 795 18.50 10.20 6.51
C ASP A 795 17.28 10.40 7.40
N ILE A 796 16.17 9.71 7.09
CA ILE A 796 14.94 9.75 7.88
C ILE A 796 15.18 9.18 9.28
N SER A 797 16.04 8.16 9.41
CA SER A 797 16.43 7.59 10.70
C SER A 797 17.13 8.60 11.59
N LEU A 798 18.03 9.40 11.04
CA LEU A 798 18.71 10.45 11.78
C LEU A 798 17.75 11.57 12.22
N TYR A 799 16.90 12.05 11.30
CA TYR A 799 15.92 13.10 11.64
C TYR A 799 14.90 12.62 12.66
N SER A 800 14.43 11.38 12.56
CA SER A 800 13.48 10.80 13.52
C SER A 800 14.13 10.62 14.92
N LEU A 801 15.39 10.23 14.99
CA LEU A 801 16.14 10.19 16.25
C LEU A 801 16.27 11.58 16.88
N LEU A 802 16.66 12.59 16.11
CA LEU A 802 16.78 13.97 16.60
C LEU A 802 15.43 14.54 17.08
N ALA A 803 14.35 14.30 16.32
CA ALA A 803 13.00 14.70 16.70
C ALA A 803 12.54 14.02 18.00
N LEU A 804 12.80 12.72 18.13
CA LEU A 804 12.51 11.96 19.34
C LEU A 804 13.29 12.53 20.54
N MET A 805 14.59 12.74 20.38
CA MET A 805 15.43 13.30 21.46
C MET A 805 14.98 14.71 21.84
N ALA A 806 14.65 15.57 20.89
CA ALA A 806 14.11 16.90 21.15
C ALA A 806 12.76 16.84 21.90
N THR A 807 11.86 15.96 21.47
CA THR A 807 10.58 15.75 22.16
C THR A 807 10.75 15.26 23.60
N LEU A 808 11.63 14.29 23.83
CA LEU A 808 11.95 13.78 25.15
C LEU A 808 12.59 14.87 26.03
N LEU A 809 13.47 15.69 25.49
CA LEU A 809 14.06 16.81 26.19
C LEU A 809 12.99 17.82 26.64
N VAL A 810 12.12 18.26 25.74
CA VAL A 810 11.03 19.19 26.05
C VAL A 810 10.11 18.61 27.12
N VAL A 811 9.65 17.37 26.93
CA VAL A 811 8.79 16.69 27.88
C VAL A 811 9.48 16.53 29.24
N SER A 812 10.77 16.16 29.27
CA SER A 812 11.54 16.03 30.52
C SER A 812 11.69 17.36 31.27
N LEU A 813 11.93 18.45 30.54
CA LEU A 813 12.06 19.80 31.13
C LEU A 813 10.71 20.29 31.68
N VAL A 814 9.62 20.12 30.93
CA VAL A 814 8.27 20.50 31.38
C VAL A 814 7.87 19.66 32.58
N TYR A 815 8.02 18.34 32.49
CA TYR A 815 7.72 17.41 33.58
C TYR A 815 8.57 17.70 34.82
N GLY A 816 9.87 17.92 34.65
CA GLY A 816 10.79 18.27 35.72
C GLY A 816 10.35 19.55 36.47
N ARG A 817 9.82 20.58 35.74
CA ARG A 817 9.26 21.77 36.38
C ARG A 817 8.09 21.47 37.32
N PHE A 818 7.19 20.57 36.92
CA PHE A 818 6.06 20.17 37.77
C PHE A 818 6.48 19.33 38.98
N VAL A 819 7.39 18.40 38.80
CA VAL A 819 7.85 17.48 39.84
C VAL A 819 8.80 18.17 40.83
N ILE A 820 9.78 18.90 40.31
CA ILE A 820 10.88 19.44 41.13
C ILE A 820 10.50 20.76 41.82
N LYS A 821 9.63 21.63 41.23
CA LYS A 821 9.14 22.85 41.87
C LYS A 821 8.11 22.63 42.96
N SER A 822 7.59 21.39 43.14
CA SER A 822 6.65 21.09 44.24
C SER A 822 7.30 21.35 45.61
N ASN A 823 6.55 21.98 46.49
CA ASN A 823 7.05 22.40 47.81
C ASN A 823 7.34 21.16 48.68
N VAL A 824 8.63 20.90 48.91
CA VAL A 824 9.12 19.71 49.69
C VAL A 824 8.45 19.63 51.07
N MET A 825 8.17 20.77 51.74
CA MET A 825 7.51 20.80 53.04
C MET A 825 6.03 20.33 52.97
N LYS A 826 5.32 20.60 51.84
CA LYS A 826 3.96 20.07 51.62
C LYS A 826 3.99 18.54 51.39
N LEU A 827 5.02 18.04 50.72
CA LEU A 827 5.22 16.62 50.46
C LEU A 827 5.60 15.87 51.76
N VAL A 828 6.50 16.40 52.55
CA VAL A 828 6.88 15.81 53.87
C VAL A 828 5.69 15.81 54.79
N ARG A 829 4.86 16.89 54.86
CA ARG A 829 3.61 16.90 55.67
C ARG A 829 2.58 15.92 55.18
N ALA A 830 2.59 15.55 53.90
CA ALA A 830 1.66 14.52 53.36
C ALA A 830 2.18 13.09 53.56
N MET A 831 3.46 12.93 53.94
CA MET A 831 4.10 11.65 54.25
C MET A 831 4.08 11.33 55.76
N VAL A 832 4.01 12.33 56.61
CA VAL A 832 3.81 12.23 58.04
C VAL A 832 2.30 12.30 58.38
#